data_4ac4ab1e158973649b5691fad7ea4fff
#
_entry.id   4ac4ab1e158973649b5691fad7ea4fff
#
_cell.length_a   1.000
_cell.length_b   1.000
_cell.length_c   1.000
_cell.angle_alpha   90.00
_cell.angle_beta   90.00
_cell.angle_gamma   90.00
#
_symmetry.space_group_name_H-M   'P 1'
#
loop_
_entity.id
_entity.type
_entity.pdbx_description
1 polymer ?
#
loop_
_entity_poly.entity_id
_entity_poly.type
_entity_poly.pdbx_seq_one_letter_code
_entity_poly.pdbx_strand_id
1 'polypeptide(L)'
;MKRIIALISILWALGAVAQEAKKLPSLHTEGRWLVDKHGNQVVLHGVMDTPNMYFNDQRWGWYWTDGTTYDSNGANKCLAYFEKLFKGMQQAKCDVFRLHLDPAWTNDPSDSYVYPGSNGQASDASGEADIKKFNPDRLETFLPSLYLKLAKMAMDYGMYVVVRPPGVCPGNLKVGDYYQAYLTKVWDIFSNQKFVKDHAGQISIELANEPVSLKNAQNQDDSKALHDYFQPIVDKIRENGFSGIIWAPGTTWQQNYRSYAEHPIEGENIGYAVHDYCGWYGCSDDNPDPDNKINQFHQSVPVIDFAPVIITEVDWSPENPNAAGHYNESGTWVKPNYGTWATGSTSKWGKAYKAMLDYFGNISMTLSGTGCLFDIDKLLSTGNVYPAFNGLEEACGKACMDWYAEYYKVNRPHDDDEEETGDFYTVQSFSGEKDAYELMIGDNTYLSLKLNYADGHSKDVSEVATYAIDKPSVVEVKNGYLCAVSDGEANITASYTDVKGTVWQKSITVKVSKFEISGMSSMSSLSEIVEDNFAILNKESQKLFYGSDNQNLGYADANTVINNKNINGYMFKAEPVSGRDGCFLLRLITLSGSEYSVWGSPGYLNGYSTVADCSFILGLNNQYGQDVKDGAVWEVNYESDKGFTLKNMYTGKYLRDNASANSEAPVYMDFLKVGGTAGINAVQRDVDSDAVYTLQGQKVATRSQWNALPRGIYIVSGKKVIK
;
A
#
# COMPACT_ATOMS: atom_id res chain seq x y z
N MET A 1 77.07 -44.67 -4.51
CA MET A 1 76.53 -43.32 -4.32
C MET A 1 75.12 -43.31 -4.83
N LYS A 2 74.20 -43.59 -3.94
CA LYS A 2 72.72 -43.53 -4.23
C LYS A 2 72.16 -42.23 -3.70
N ARG A 3 71.68 -41.42 -4.62
CA ARG A 3 70.98 -40.17 -4.24
C ARG A 3 69.50 -40.52 -3.87
N ILE A 4 69.14 -40.26 -2.65
CA ILE A 4 67.78 -40.33 -2.15
C ILE A 4 67.16 -39.02 -2.52
N ILE A 5 66.17 -39.03 -3.39
CA ILE A 5 65.24 -37.89 -3.65
C ILE A 5 64.12 -38.02 -2.68
N ALA A 6 64.03 -37.11 -1.69
CA ALA A 6 62.90 -36.99 -0.84
C ALA A 6 61.79 -36.16 -1.56
N LEU A 7 60.68 -36.81 -1.93
CA LEU A 7 59.48 -36.14 -2.35
C LEU A 7 58.83 -35.54 -1.10
N ILE A 8 58.85 -34.23 -0.98
CA ILE A 8 57.99 -33.47 -0.04
C ILE A 8 56.64 -33.34 -0.70
N SER A 9 55.72 -34.20 -0.29
CA SER A 9 54.30 -34.04 -0.61
C SER A 9 53.74 -32.88 0.24
N ILE A 10 53.61 -31.71 -0.36
CA ILE A 10 52.86 -30.62 0.25
C ILE A 10 51.37 -31.00 0.13
N LEU A 11 50.81 -31.56 1.18
CA LEU A 11 49.36 -31.59 1.38
C LEU A 11 48.87 -30.14 1.53
N TRP A 12 48.30 -29.60 0.48
CA TRP A 12 47.38 -28.48 0.59
C TRP A 12 46.12 -29.01 1.28
N ALA A 13 46.08 -28.93 2.58
CA ALA A 13 44.82 -28.94 3.29
C ALA A 13 44.09 -27.66 2.85
N LEU A 14 43.21 -27.81 1.89
CA LEU A 14 42.10 -26.86 1.72
C LEU A 14 41.28 -26.94 2.99
N GLY A 15 41.71 -26.20 4.00
CA GLY A 15 40.83 -25.79 5.06
C GLY A 15 39.74 -24.98 4.37
N ALA A 16 38.58 -25.59 4.17
CA ALA A 16 37.36 -24.81 4.09
C ALA A 16 37.30 -24.06 5.42
N VAL A 17 37.78 -22.82 5.43
CA VAL A 17 37.41 -21.86 6.46
C VAL A 17 35.88 -21.81 6.29
N ALA A 18 35.17 -22.46 7.20
CA ALA A 18 33.76 -22.20 7.36
C ALA A 18 33.71 -20.69 7.60
N GLN A 19 33.31 -19.96 6.59
CA GLN A 19 33.03 -18.54 6.73
C GLN A 19 32.01 -18.47 7.86
N GLU A 20 32.40 -17.95 9.03
CA GLU A 20 31.44 -17.75 10.11
C GLU A 20 30.25 -17.05 9.48
N ALA A 21 29.08 -17.66 9.65
CA ALA A 21 27.87 -17.11 9.08
C ALA A 21 27.73 -15.69 9.63
N LYS A 22 27.82 -14.71 8.75
CA LYS A 22 27.73 -13.31 9.14
C LYS A 22 26.38 -13.12 9.84
N LYS A 23 26.42 -12.60 11.04
CA LYS A 23 25.22 -12.39 11.85
C LYS A 23 24.38 -11.31 11.22
N LEU A 24 23.14 -11.64 10.84
CA LEU A 24 22.20 -10.65 10.33
C LEU A 24 21.93 -9.56 11.37
N PRO A 25 21.99 -8.27 11.01
CA PRO A 25 21.63 -7.17 11.89
C PRO A 25 20.22 -7.32 12.43
N SER A 26 19.95 -6.77 13.61
CA SER A 26 18.59 -6.71 14.13
C SER A 26 17.77 -5.68 13.38
N LEU A 27 16.55 -6.04 12.98
CA LEU A 27 15.59 -5.12 12.37
C LEU A 27 14.54 -4.69 13.39
N HIS A 28 14.06 -3.45 13.23
CA HIS A 28 12.93 -2.88 13.97
C HIS A 28 12.15 -1.92 13.06
N THR A 29 11.04 -1.37 13.56
CA THR A 29 10.25 -0.41 12.83
C THR A 29 10.52 1.01 13.31
N GLU A 30 10.65 1.97 12.38
CA GLU A 30 10.76 3.39 12.66
C GLU A 30 9.83 4.16 11.70
N GLY A 31 8.70 4.65 12.22
CA GLY A 31 7.64 5.20 11.39
C GLY A 31 7.17 4.17 10.36
N ARG A 32 7.12 4.58 9.09
CA ARG A 32 6.74 3.69 7.98
C ARG A 32 7.85 2.76 7.50
N TRP A 33 9.03 2.81 8.09
CA TRP A 33 10.21 2.11 7.61
C TRP A 33 10.55 0.89 8.45
N LEU A 34 11.01 -0.14 7.78
CA LEU A 34 11.80 -1.20 8.38
C LEU A 34 13.26 -0.72 8.39
N VAL A 35 13.91 -0.75 9.55
CA VAL A 35 15.28 -0.26 9.69
C VAL A 35 16.17 -1.26 10.42
N ASP A 36 17.46 -1.21 10.13
CA ASP A 36 18.48 -1.93 10.88
C ASP A 36 18.86 -1.16 12.19
N LYS A 37 19.75 -1.74 12.99
CA LYS A 37 20.19 -1.12 14.26
C LYS A 37 20.88 0.25 14.07
N HIS A 38 21.31 0.58 12.88
CA HIS A 38 21.94 1.86 12.54
C HIS A 38 20.93 2.88 12.01
N GLY A 39 19.65 2.50 11.92
CA GLY A 39 18.58 3.32 11.34
C GLY A 39 18.62 3.38 9.80
N ASN A 40 19.34 2.48 9.14
CA ASN A 40 19.30 2.40 7.68
C ASN A 40 18.00 1.71 7.25
N GLN A 41 17.33 2.31 6.27
CA GLN A 41 16.11 1.76 5.71
C GLN A 41 16.40 0.44 4.98
N VAL A 42 15.59 -0.56 5.24
CA VAL A 42 15.74 -1.91 4.71
C VAL A 42 14.47 -2.29 3.96
N VAL A 43 14.61 -2.84 2.76
CA VAL A 43 13.51 -3.42 1.98
C VAL A 43 13.92 -4.85 1.62
N LEU A 44 13.16 -5.81 2.11
CA LEU A 44 13.48 -7.23 1.98
C LEU A 44 12.81 -7.85 0.76
N HIS A 45 13.55 -8.72 0.06
CA HIS A 45 13.06 -9.44 -1.12
C HIS A 45 13.38 -10.93 -1.00
N GLY A 46 12.37 -11.76 -1.17
CA GLY A 46 12.56 -13.18 -1.05
C GLY A 46 11.38 -14.02 -1.53
N VAL A 47 11.24 -15.18 -0.94
CA VAL A 47 10.22 -16.15 -1.33
C VAL A 47 9.57 -16.79 -0.10
N MET A 48 8.37 -17.32 -0.29
CA MET A 48 7.72 -18.26 0.61
C MET A 48 8.01 -19.70 0.15
N ASP A 49 8.11 -20.60 1.10
CA ASP A 49 7.97 -22.03 0.82
C ASP A 49 7.38 -22.76 2.04
N THR A 50 6.72 -23.86 1.77
CA THR A 50 6.03 -24.66 2.76
C THR A 50 6.74 -26.00 2.93
N PRO A 51 7.14 -26.39 4.14
CA PRO A 51 7.78 -27.69 4.38
C PRO A 51 6.75 -28.84 4.32
N ASN A 52 6.21 -29.07 3.12
CA ASN A 52 5.15 -30.06 2.86
C ASN A 52 5.48 -30.86 1.62
N MET A 53 5.37 -32.18 1.70
CA MET A 53 5.71 -33.08 0.59
C MET A 53 4.88 -32.78 -0.67
N TYR A 54 3.62 -32.48 -0.55
CA TYR A 54 2.74 -32.15 -1.67
C TYR A 54 3.15 -30.84 -2.35
N PHE A 55 3.30 -29.75 -1.57
CA PHE A 55 3.71 -28.45 -2.11
C PHE A 55 5.14 -28.42 -2.65
N ASN A 56 5.98 -29.32 -2.20
CA ASN A 56 7.34 -29.51 -2.73
C ASN A 56 7.44 -30.53 -3.85
N ASP A 57 6.33 -30.89 -4.51
CA ASP A 57 6.27 -31.86 -5.60
C ASP A 57 6.96 -33.17 -5.26
N GLN A 58 6.83 -33.64 -4.03
CA GLN A 58 7.39 -34.90 -3.50
C GLN A 58 8.93 -34.98 -3.58
N ARG A 59 9.65 -33.87 -3.78
CA ARG A 59 11.08 -33.84 -4.00
C ARG A 59 11.94 -34.35 -2.82
N TRP A 60 11.37 -34.38 -1.62
CA TRP A 60 12.06 -34.92 -0.45
C TRP A 60 11.42 -36.17 0.16
N GLY A 61 10.38 -36.72 -0.47
CA GLY A 61 9.75 -37.97 -0.08
C GLY A 61 8.23 -37.96 -0.27
N TRP A 62 7.67 -39.15 -0.28
CA TRP A 62 6.23 -39.33 -0.37
C TRP A 62 5.80 -40.68 0.22
N TYR A 63 4.71 -40.68 0.99
CA TYR A 63 4.22 -41.89 1.66
C TYR A 63 4.11 -43.10 0.72
N TRP A 64 3.49 -42.93 -0.44
CA TRP A 64 3.22 -44.00 -1.39
C TRP A 64 4.44 -44.48 -2.18
N THR A 65 5.50 -43.72 -2.27
CA THR A 65 6.68 -44.07 -3.05
C THR A 65 7.81 -44.63 -2.20
N ASP A 66 8.07 -44.06 -1.02
CA ASP A 66 9.20 -44.40 -0.16
C ASP A 66 8.87 -44.50 1.33
N GLY A 67 7.56 -44.43 1.69
CA GLY A 67 7.11 -44.50 3.07
C GLY A 67 7.45 -43.30 3.95
N THR A 68 7.82 -42.14 3.34
CA THR A 68 8.08 -40.91 4.10
C THR A 68 6.81 -40.39 4.74
N THR A 69 6.89 -40.03 6.01
CA THR A 69 5.79 -39.48 6.81
C THR A 69 6.24 -38.21 7.51
N TYR A 70 5.28 -37.45 8.07
CA TYR A 70 5.54 -36.25 8.87
C TYR A 70 5.94 -36.62 10.30
N ASP A 71 7.14 -37.21 10.40
CA ASP A 71 7.81 -37.65 11.64
C ASP A 71 9.28 -37.17 11.66
N SER A 72 10.07 -37.63 12.62
CA SER A 72 11.47 -37.24 12.75
C SER A 72 12.35 -37.63 11.51
N ASN A 73 12.01 -38.72 10.81
CA ASN A 73 12.71 -39.13 9.60
C ASN A 73 12.35 -38.21 8.42
N GLY A 74 11.05 -37.93 8.26
CA GLY A 74 10.58 -36.94 7.28
C GLY A 74 11.15 -35.55 7.55
N ALA A 75 11.25 -35.11 8.81
CA ALA A 75 11.88 -33.84 9.16
C ALA A 75 13.33 -33.75 8.70
N ASN A 76 14.13 -34.82 8.86
CA ASN A 76 15.51 -34.83 8.38
C ASN A 76 15.60 -34.75 6.86
N LYS A 77 14.70 -35.43 6.12
CA LYS A 77 14.65 -35.34 4.66
C LYS A 77 14.25 -33.93 4.20
N CYS A 78 13.25 -33.33 4.87
CA CYS A 78 12.80 -31.98 4.63
C CYS A 78 13.93 -30.96 4.84
N LEU A 79 14.64 -31.06 5.98
CA LEU A 79 15.81 -30.18 6.27
C LEU A 79 16.89 -30.28 5.18
N ALA A 80 17.24 -31.49 4.74
CA ALA A 80 18.23 -31.69 3.69
C ALA A 80 17.79 -31.14 2.31
N TYR A 81 16.50 -31.11 2.04
CA TYR A 81 15.93 -30.49 0.85
C TYR A 81 16.00 -28.95 0.95
N PHE A 82 15.54 -28.39 2.08
CA PHE A 82 15.55 -26.95 2.28
C PHE A 82 16.95 -26.34 2.34
N GLU A 83 17.96 -27.07 2.81
CA GLU A 83 19.35 -26.61 2.73
C GLU A 83 19.75 -26.30 1.29
N LYS A 84 19.35 -27.13 0.31
CA LYS A 84 19.61 -26.88 -1.10
C LYS A 84 18.81 -25.68 -1.62
N LEU A 85 17.55 -25.53 -1.20
CA LEU A 85 16.73 -24.38 -1.57
C LEU A 85 17.33 -23.08 -1.02
N PHE A 86 17.72 -23.02 0.25
CA PHE A 86 18.33 -21.82 0.85
C PHE A 86 19.64 -21.43 0.16
N LYS A 87 20.45 -22.40 -0.24
CA LYS A 87 21.62 -22.13 -1.06
C LYS A 87 21.24 -21.52 -2.42
N GLY A 88 20.16 -21.97 -3.03
CA GLY A 88 19.61 -21.39 -4.25
C GLY A 88 19.08 -19.98 -4.03
N MET A 89 18.32 -19.75 -2.96
CA MET A 89 17.79 -18.45 -2.58
C MET A 89 18.91 -17.42 -2.34
N GLN A 90 19.99 -17.83 -1.66
CA GLN A 90 21.19 -16.99 -1.49
C GLN A 90 21.83 -16.61 -2.83
N GLN A 91 21.94 -17.56 -3.77
CA GLN A 91 22.42 -17.26 -5.13
C GLN A 91 21.51 -16.26 -5.85
N ALA A 92 20.20 -16.38 -5.67
CA ALA A 92 19.19 -15.50 -6.23
C ALA A 92 19.06 -14.15 -5.50
N LYS A 93 19.88 -13.90 -4.46
CA LYS A 93 19.90 -12.67 -3.66
C LYS A 93 18.62 -12.44 -2.85
N CYS A 94 17.98 -13.52 -2.40
CA CYS A 94 16.96 -13.41 -1.38
C CYS A 94 17.59 -13.01 -0.03
N ASP A 95 16.93 -12.12 0.70
CA ASP A 95 17.28 -11.69 2.05
C ASP A 95 16.14 -11.87 3.05
N VAL A 96 15.01 -12.44 2.61
CA VAL A 96 13.89 -12.85 3.47
C VAL A 96 13.32 -14.18 3.00
N PHE A 97 12.85 -14.98 3.98
CA PHE A 97 12.15 -16.24 3.75
C PHE A 97 10.88 -16.28 4.58
N ARG A 98 9.72 -16.46 3.95
CA ARG A 98 8.45 -16.67 4.66
C ARG A 98 8.23 -18.15 4.91
N LEU A 99 8.28 -18.55 6.17
CA LEU A 99 8.16 -19.92 6.64
C LEU A 99 6.74 -20.23 7.10
N HIS A 100 6.15 -21.22 6.49
CA HIS A 100 4.83 -21.72 6.86
C HIS A 100 4.92 -22.83 7.94
N LEU A 101 4.23 -22.66 9.07
CA LEU A 101 3.97 -23.72 10.03
C LEU A 101 2.84 -24.62 9.48
N ASP A 102 3.20 -25.66 8.73
CA ASP A 102 2.23 -26.41 7.94
C ASP A 102 1.38 -27.39 8.78
N PRO A 103 0.06 -27.48 8.52
CA PRO A 103 -0.84 -28.43 9.21
C PRO A 103 -0.41 -29.89 9.15
N ALA A 104 0.28 -30.34 8.11
CA ALA A 104 0.76 -31.72 8.03
C ALA A 104 1.70 -32.10 9.18
N TRP A 105 2.42 -31.16 9.76
CA TRP A 105 3.27 -31.37 10.92
C TRP A 105 2.55 -31.13 12.24
N THR A 106 1.63 -30.17 12.27
CA THR A 106 1.00 -29.69 13.49
C THR A 106 -0.32 -30.39 13.80
N ASN A 107 -0.97 -30.99 12.81
CA ASN A 107 -2.19 -31.75 13.00
C ASN A 107 -1.90 -33.19 13.47
N ASP A 108 -2.79 -33.70 14.29
CA ASP A 108 -2.73 -35.09 14.72
C ASP A 108 -3.14 -36.04 13.57
N PRO A 109 -2.36 -37.09 13.28
CA PRO A 109 -2.70 -38.00 12.20
C PRO A 109 -3.85 -38.96 12.56
N SER A 110 -4.25 -39.03 13.85
CA SER A 110 -5.35 -39.91 14.30
C SER A 110 -6.71 -39.32 13.95
N ASP A 111 -7.59 -40.17 13.38
CA ASP A 111 -8.96 -39.75 13.07
C ASP A 111 -9.82 -39.53 14.31
N SER A 112 -9.45 -40.11 15.43
CA SER A 112 -10.17 -39.99 16.71
C SER A 112 -9.78 -38.74 17.50
N TYR A 113 -8.68 -38.06 17.13
CA TYR A 113 -8.24 -36.84 17.83
C TYR A 113 -9.07 -35.63 17.44
N VAL A 114 -9.48 -34.88 18.45
CA VAL A 114 -10.12 -33.56 18.27
C VAL A 114 -9.44 -32.56 19.19
N TYR A 115 -8.97 -31.43 18.61
CA TYR A 115 -8.39 -30.37 19.40
C TYR A 115 -9.41 -29.77 20.38
N PRO A 116 -9.15 -29.82 21.68
CA PRO A 116 -10.12 -29.36 22.69
C PRO A 116 -10.49 -27.88 22.54
N GLY A 117 -9.57 -27.04 22.06
CA GLY A 117 -9.79 -25.63 21.81
C GLY A 117 -10.75 -25.32 20.65
N SER A 118 -11.02 -26.31 19.79
CA SER A 118 -11.96 -26.14 18.67
C SER A 118 -13.43 -26.30 19.11
N ASN A 119 -13.70 -26.81 20.31
CA ASN A 119 -15.04 -27.18 20.76
C ASN A 119 -15.81 -28.07 19.75
N GLY A 120 -15.08 -28.87 18.98
CA GLY A 120 -15.63 -29.71 17.91
C GLY A 120 -15.97 -28.97 16.62
N GLN A 121 -15.66 -27.68 16.53
CA GLN A 121 -15.87 -26.88 15.31
C GLN A 121 -14.69 -27.00 14.36
N ALA A 122 -14.99 -27.26 13.09
CA ALA A 122 -14.08 -27.10 11.98
C ALA A 122 -14.22 -25.69 11.39
N SER A 123 -13.22 -25.26 10.64
CA SER A 123 -13.42 -24.12 9.76
C SER A 123 -14.42 -24.49 8.65
N ASP A 124 -15.02 -23.47 8.09
CA ASP A 124 -15.91 -23.55 6.91
C ASP A 124 -15.13 -23.58 5.58
N ALA A 125 -13.79 -23.52 5.65
CA ALA A 125 -12.89 -23.52 4.49
C ALA A 125 -12.33 -24.94 4.20
N SER A 126 -11.46 -25.03 3.22
CA SER A 126 -10.71 -26.23 2.85
C SER A 126 -9.94 -26.84 4.03
N GLY A 127 -9.42 -28.06 3.88
CA GLY A 127 -8.69 -28.77 4.92
C GLY A 127 -7.55 -28.02 5.58
N GLU A 128 -6.97 -27.00 4.93
CA GLU A 128 -5.94 -26.13 5.51
C GLU A 128 -6.48 -25.22 6.63
N ALA A 129 -7.75 -24.88 6.61
CA ALA A 129 -8.37 -24.07 7.63
C ALA A 129 -8.99 -24.88 8.77
N ASP A 130 -9.03 -26.22 8.66
CA ASP A 130 -9.59 -27.12 9.69
C ASP A 130 -8.63 -27.27 10.87
N ILE A 131 -8.93 -26.59 11.97
CA ILE A 131 -8.16 -26.66 13.20
C ILE A 131 -8.56 -27.80 14.14
N LYS A 132 -9.55 -28.64 13.78
CA LYS A 132 -9.98 -29.76 14.64
C LYS A 132 -8.86 -30.73 14.97
N LYS A 133 -7.95 -30.90 14.03
CA LYS A 133 -6.83 -31.82 14.16
C LYS A 133 -5.59 -31.18 14.76
N PHE A 134 -5.59 -29.84 14.97
CA PHE A 134 -4.43 -29.16 15.55
C PHE A 134 -4.04 -29.79 16.89
N ASN A 135 -2.80 -30.21 17.02
CA ASN A 135 -2.24 -30.79 18.21
C ASN A 135 -1.09 -29.92 18.74
N PRO A 136 -1.28 -29.17 19.85
CA PRO A 136 -0.24 -28.33 20.45
C PRO A 136 1.06 -29.09 20.76
N ASP A 137 0.97 -30.35 21.22
CA ASP A 137 2.15 -31.15 21.55
C ASP A 137 2.98 -31.48 20.30
N ARG A 138 2.33 -31.62 19.14
CA ARG A 138 3.05 -31.78 17.86
C ARG A 138 3.74 -30.49 17.45
N LEU A 139 3.08 -29.35 17.59
CA LEU A 139 3.71 -28.06 17.35
C LEU A 139 4.95 -27.90 18.24
N GLU A 140 4.83 -28.15 19.56
CA GLU A 140 5.95 -28.09 20.51
C GLU A 140 7.08 -29.08 20.14
N THR A 141 6.76 -30.24 19.57
CA THR A 141 7.73 -31.26 19.11
C THR A 141 8.47 -30.79 17.84
N PHE A 142 7.72 -30.27 16.84
CA PHE A 142 8.30 -29.94 15.56
C PHE A 142 8.90 -28.53 15.51
N LEU A 143 8.62 -27.67 16.47
CA LEU A 143 9.32 -26.39 16.57
C LEU A 143 10.84 -26.59 16.66
N PRO A 144 11.42 -27.25 17.70
CA PRO A 144 12.86 -27.40 17.81
C PRO A 144 13.44 -28.43 16.83
N SER A 145 12.67 -29.42 16.38
CA SER A 145 13.19 -30.50 15.53
C SER A 145 13.16 -30.19 14.03
N LEU A 146 12.31 -29.27 13.58
CA LEU A 146 12.16 -28.85 12.18
C LEU A 146 12.19 -27.33 12.02
N TYR A 147 11.17 -26.60 12.52
CA TYR A 147 10.92 -25.22 12.14
C TYR A 147 12.01 -24.24 12.59
N LEU A 148 12.50 -24.35 13.83
CA LEU A 148 13.57 -23.50 14.31
C LEU A 148 14.92 -23.84 13.64
N LYS A 149 15.10 -25.09 13.17
CA LYS A 149 16.24 -25.45 12.35
C LYS A 149 16.15 -24.85 10.95
N LEU A 150 14.95 -24.85 10.33
CA LEU A 150 14.70 -24.16 9.07
C LEU A 150 14.97 -22.66 9.20
N ALA A 151 14.42 -22.04 10.24
CA ALA A 151 14.63 -20.61 10.52
C ALA A 151 16.14 -20.30 10.71
N LYS A 152 16.83 -21.10 11.53
CA LYS A 152 18.28 -20.95 11.70
C LYS A 152 19.05 -21.10 10.39
N MET A 153 18.71 -22.11 9.61
CA MET A 153 19.36 -22.37 8.31
C MET A 153 19.12 -21.21 7.34
N ALA A 154 17.89 -20.67 7.26
CA ALA A 154 17.61 -19.49 6.46
C ALA A 154 18.48 -18.30 6.87
N MET A 155 18.60 -18.04 8.18
CA MET A 155 19.48 -16.98 8.71
C MET A 155 20.96 -17.24 8.41
N ASP A 156 21.44 -18.49 8.51
CA ASP A 156 22.82 -18.87 8.17
C ASP A 156 23.13 -18.61 6.67
N TYR A 157 22.10 -18.63 5.81
CA TYR A 157 22.20 -18.25 4.39
C TYR A 157 21.88 -16.76 4.11
N GLY A 158 21.76 -15.95 5.16
CA GLY A 158 21.61 -14.48 5.05
C GLY A 158 20.19 -13.99 4.85
N MET A 159 19.18 -14.75 5.29
CA MET A 159 17.76 -14.38 5.14
C MET A 159 17.10 -14.16 6.48
N TYR A 160 16.33 -13.07 6.62
CA TYR A 160 15.36 -12.88 7.69
C TYR A 160 14.21 -13.86 7.54
N VAL A 161 13.49 -14.15 8.63
CA VAL A 161 12.42 -15.13 8.61
C VAL A 161 11.10 -14.49 9.04
N VAL A 162 10.09 -14.60 8.20
CA VAL A 162 8.69 -14.28 8.54
C VAL A 162 7.97 -15.60 8.76
N VAL A 163 7.42 -15.80 9.95
CA VAL A 163 6.73 -17.05 10.29
C VAL A 163 5.23 -16.84 10.29
N ARG A 164 4.50 -17.62 9.50
CA ARG A 164 3.03 -17.62 9.49
C ARG A 164 2.45 -18.83 10.22
N PRO A 165 1.22 -18.75 10.77
CA PRO A 165 0.60 -19.85 11.49
C PRO A 165 0.21 -21.01 10.56
N PRO A 166 -0.15 -22.19 11.11
CA PRO A 166 -0.65 -23.28 10.30
C PRO A 166 -1.99 -22.93 9.66
N GLY A 167 -2.11 -23.23 8.36
CA GLY A 167 -3.37 -23.13 7.62
C GLY A 167 -3.77 -21.72 7.20
N VAL A 168 -5.01 -21.61 6.73
CA VAL A 168 -5.66 -20.39 6.21
C VAL A 168 -6.81 -20.03 7.14
N CYS A 169 -7.12 -18.74 7.29
CA CYS A 169 -8.26 -18.31 8.11
C CYS A 169 -9.60 -18.83 7.57
N PRO A 170 -10.55 -19.18 8.44
CA PRO A 170 -11.95 -19.35 8.04
C PRO A 170 -12.51 -18.09 7.36
N GLY A 171 -13.45 -18.28 6.44
CA GLY A 171 -14.06 -17.19 5.68
C GLY A 171 -14.80 -16.16 6.53
N ASN A 172 -15.28 -16.55 7.71
CA ASN A 172 -16.01 -15.67 8.63
C ASN A 172 -15.41 -15.74 10.04
N LEU A 173 -14.72 -14.67 10.42
CA LEU A 173 -14.15 -14.52 11.75
C LEU A 173 -15.01 -13.59 12.62
N LYS A 174 -14.90 -13.77 13.92
CA LYS A 174 -15.59 -12.94 14.91
C LYS A 174 -14.73 -12.78 16.17
N VAL A 175 -14.65 -11.58 16.70
CA VAL A 175 -13.94 -11.30 17.97
C VAL A 175 -14.43 -12.27 19.07
N GLY A 176 -13.49 -12.96 19.70
CA GLY A 176 -13.76 -13.95 20.73
C GLY A 176 -14.14 -15.34 20.22
N ASP A 177 -13.96 -15.62 18.91
CA ASP A 177 -14.23 -16.94 18.35
C ASP A 177 -13.12 -17.97 18.68
N TYR A 178 -13.39 -19.22 18.32
CA TYR A 178 -12.46 -20.31 18.56
C TYR A 178 -11.17 -20.21 17.75
N TYR A 179 -11.21 -19.52 16.60
CA TYR A 179 -10.04 -19.35 15.75
C TYR A 179 -9.08 -18.30 16.32
N GLN A 180 -9.60 -17.22 16.93
CA GLN A 180 -8.79 -16.27 17.69
C GLN A 180 -8.05 -16.97 18.86
N ALA A 181 -8.77 -17.85 19.59
CA ALA A 181 -8.15 -18.64 20.67
C ALA A 181 -7.09 -19.62 20.13
N TYR A 182 -7.32 -20.23 18.98
CA TYR A 182 -6.36 -21.09 18.28
C TYR A 182 -5.08 -20.31 17.89
N LEU A 183 -5.21 -19.17 17.23
CA LEU A 183 -4.06 -18.32 16.87
C LEU A 183 -3.30 -17.89 18.12
N THR A 184 -4.01 -17.49 19.17
CA THR A 184 -3.39 -17.14 20.46
C THR A 184 -2.55 -18.31 21.01
N LYS A 185 -3.07 -19.55 20.94
CA LYS A 185 -2.35 -20.74 21.39
C LYS A 185 -1.11 -21.05 20.54
N VAL A 186 -1.22 -20.92 19.21
CA VAL A 186 -0.07 -21.10 18.30
C VAL A 186 1.04 -20.12 18.65
N TRP A 187 0.70 -18.85 18.78
CA TRP A 187 1.67 -17.80 19.05
C TRP A 187 2.19 -17.79 20.48
N ASP A 188 1.38 -18.24 21.45
CA ASP A 188 1.86 -18.48 22.82
C ASP A 188 2.97 -19.54 22.83
N ILE A 189 2.80 -20.67 22.14
CA ILE A 189 3.82 -21.72 22.02
C ILE A 189 5.07 -21.21 21.30
N PHE A 190 4.89 -20.53 20.16
CA PHE A 190 6.00 -20.06 19.32
C PHE A 190 6.83 -18.96 20.00
N SER A 191 6.17 -17.92 20.51
CA SER A 191 6.85 -16.77 21.09
C SER A 191 7.53 -17.06 22.43
N ASN A 192 7.14 -18.15 23.11
CA ASN A 192 7.81 -18.63 24.31
C ASN A 192 9.14 -19.36 24.04
N GLN A 193 9.43 -19.76 22.79
CA GLN A 193 10.70 -20.42 22.48
C GLN A 193 11.88 -19.48 22.73
N LYS A 194 12.86 -19.93 23.51
CA LYS A 194 14.06 -19.15 23.80
C LYS A 194 14.77 -18.70 22.51
N PHE A 195 14.88 -19.62 21.54
CA PHE A 195 15.51 -19.33 20.24
C PHE A 195 14.82 -18.15 19.52
N VAL A 196 13.48 -18.11 19.52
CA VAL A 196 12.69 -17.04 18.88
C VAL A 196 12.94 -15.70 19.55
N LYS A 197 13.00 -15.67 20.88
CA LYS A 197 13.29 -14.46 21.66
C LYS A 197 14.73 -13.97 21.45
N ASP A 198 15.69 -14.89 21.42
CA ASP A 198 17.11 -14.54 21.20
C ASP A 198 17.38 -14.00 19.77
N HIS A 199 16.48 -14.30 18.81
CA HIS A 199 16.58 -13.86 17.42
C HIS A 199 15.41 -12.95 17.01
N ALA A 200 14.86 -12.21 17.95
CA ALA A 200 13.70 -11.34 17.70
C ALA A 200 13.97 -10.22 16.66
N GLY A 201 15.24 -9.87 16.42
CA GLY A 201 15.61 -8.94 15.36
C GLY A 201 15.72 -9.58 13.96
N GLN A 202 15.71 -10.92 13.86
CA GLN A 202 15.87 -11.66 12.61
C GLN A 202 14.64 -12.52 12.27
N ILE A 203 13.82 -12.84 13.27
CA ILE A 203 12.58 -13.60 13.14
C ILE A 203 11.42 -12.65 13.41
N SER A 204 10.43 -12.65 12.54
CA SER A 204 9.18 -11.90 12.69
C SER A 204 7.97 -12.83 12.61
N ILE A 205 6.84 -12.38 13.12
CA ILE A 205 5.59 -13.16 13.21
C ILE A 205 4.53 -12.51 12.33
N GLU A 206 3.95 -13.26 11.41
CA GLU A 206 2.75 -12.91 10.66
C GLU A 206 1.54 -13.54 11.36
N LEU A 207 0.65 -12.72 11.93
CA LEU A 207 -0.35 -13.18 12.91
C LEU A 207 -1.36 -14.18 12.36
N ALA A 208 -1.75 -14.06 11.09
CA ALA A 208 -2.70 -14.96 10.44
C ALA A 208 -2.53 -14.93 8.93
N ASN A 209 -3.06 -15.94 8.24
CA ASN A 209 -3.08 -16.02 6.79
C ASN A 209 -4.49 -15.86 6.26
N GLU A 210 -4.70 -14.82 5.45
CA GLU A 210 -5.89 -14.56 4.65
C GLU A 210 -7.23 -14.46 5.42
N PRO A 211 -7.37 -13.58 6.42
CA PRO A 211 -8.69 -13.24 6.92
C PRO A 211 -9.59 -12.70 5.80
N VAL A 212 -10.80 -13.26 5.65
CA VAL A 212 -11.72 -12.80 4.59
C VAL A 212 -12.68 -11.76 5.13
N SER A 213 -13.48 -12.10 6.14
CA SER A 213 -14.37 -11.17 6.83
C SER A 213 -14.22 -11.30 8.34
N LEU A 214 -14.38 -10.19 9.05
CA LEU A 214 -14.25 -10.16 10.49
C LEU A 214 -15.31 -9.23 11.09
N LYS A 215 -16.01 -9.73 12.11
CA LYS A 215 -17.07 -9.05 12.84
C LYS A 215 -16.71 -8.86 14.30
N ASN A 216 -17.36 -7.90 14.96
CA ASN A 216 -17.22 -7.74 16.42
C ASN A 216 -17.82 -8.92 17.21
N ALA A 217 -17.68 -8.92 18.54
CA ALA A 217 -18.17 -9.97 19.41
C ALA A 217 -19.69 -10.17 19.34
N GLN A 218 -20.45 -9.17 18.92
CA GLN A 218 -21.90 -9.20 18.71
C GLN A 218 -22.29 -9.66 17.30
N ASN A 219 -21.32 -10.09 16.48
CA ASN A 219 -21.50 -10.50 15.09
C ASN A 219 -22.00 -9.38 14.17
N GLN A 220 -21.55 -8.16 14.41
CA GLN A 220 -21.88 -6.98 13.62
C GLN A 220 -20.62 -6.46 12.90
N ASP A 221 -20.81 -5.77 11.79
CA ASP A 221 -19.74 -5.03 11.13
C ASP A 221 -19.30 -3.86 12.01
N ASP A 222 -17.99 -3.73 12.21
CA ASP A 222 -17.41 -2.75 13.13
C ASP A 222 -15.99 -2.42 12.65
N SER A 223 -15.67 -1.14 12.49
CA SER A 223 -14.33 -0.70 12.06
C SER A 223 -13.23 -1.09 13.06
N LYS A 224 -13.57 -1.27 14.33
CA LYS A 224 -12.63 -1.71 15.36
C LYS A 224 -12.44 -3.22 15.45
N ALA A 225 -13.27 -4.02 14.80
CA ALA A 225 -13.26 -5.47 14.94
C ALA A 225 -11.89 -6.09 14.60
N LEU A 226 -11.21 -5.58 13.58
CA LEU A 226 -9.88 -6.07 13.16
C LEU A 226 -8.82 -5.83 14.25
N HIS A 227 -8.80 -4.65 14.85
CA HIS A 227 -7.99 -4.34 16.02
C HIS A 227 -8.32 -5.26 17.20
N ASP A 228 -9.60 -5.35 17.60
CA ASP A 228 -10.02 -6.13 18.77
C ASP A 228 -9.78 -7.64 18.60
N TYR A 229 -9.64 -8.10 17.37
CA TYR A 229 -9.28 -9.49 17.09
C TYR A 229 -7.78 -9.76 17.26
N PHE A 230 -6.92 -8.91 16.71
CA PHE A 230 -5.49 -9.17 16.67
C PHE A 230 -4.71 -8.55 17.84
N GLN A 231 -5.17 -7.45 18.45
CA GLN A 231 -4.49 -6.83 19.57
C GLN A 231 -4.24 -7.79 20.76
N PRO A 232 -5.23 -8.60 21.22
CA PRO A 232 -5.00 -9.54 22.32
C PRO A 232 -3.95 -10.62 21.99
N ILE A 233 -3.79 -10.98 20.71
CA ILE A 233 -2.76 -11.92 20.26
C ILE A 233 -1.39 -11.25 20.33
N VAL A 234 -1.28 -10.01 19.89
CA VAL A 234 -0.06 -9.19 20.00
C VAL A 234 0.34 -9.04 21.46
N ASP A 235 -0.61 -8.69 22.32
CA ASP A 235 -0.35 -8.53 23.76
C ASP A 235 0.20 -9.82 24.38
N LYS A 236 -0.36 -10.97 23.99
CA LYS A 236 0.12 -12.29 24.45
C LYS A 236 1.55 -12.57 23.98
N ILE A 237 1.87 -12.28 22.73
CA ILE A 237 3.22 -12.42 22.18
C ILE A 237 4.22 -11.54 22.95
N ARG A 238 3.83 -10.30 23.25
CA ARG A 238 4.66 -9.35 24.02
C ARG A 238 4.81 -9.76 25.48
N GLU A 239 3.75 -10.25 26.10
CA GLU A 239 3.78 -10.85 27.48
C GLU A 239 4.82 -11.97 27.58
N ASN A 240 4.96 -12.78 26.53
CA ASN A 240 5.94 -13.86 26.46
C ASN A 240 7.39 -13.35 26.29
N GLY A 241 7.59 -12.04 26.05
CA GLY A 241 8.90 -11.39 25.94
C GLY A 241 9.49 -11.39 24.53
N PHE A 242 8.69 -11.64 23.50
CA PHE A 242 9.12 -11.45 22.10
C PHE A 242 9.07 -9.97 21.75
N SER A 243 10.21 -9.38 21.34
CA SER A 243 10.35 -7.95 21.01
C SER A 243 10.46 -7.70 19.49
N GLY A 244 10.48 -8.73 18.67
CA GLY A 244 10.62 -8.62 17.21
C GLY A 244 9.39 -8.08 16.50
N ILE A 245 9.48 -7.98 15.19
CA ILE A 245 8.43 -7.42 14.35
C ILE A 245 7.23 -8.36 14.30
N ILE A 246 6.03 -7.80 14.44
CA ILE A 246 4.76 -8.49 14.26
C ILE A 246 4.04 -7.86 13.06
N TRP A 247 3.66 -8.70 12.10
CA TRP A 247 2.95 -8.33 10.89
C TRP A 247 1.46 -8.63 11.06
N ALA A 248 0.64 -7.60 11.14
CA ALA A 248 -0.81 -7.73 11.26
C ALA A 248 -1.46 -7.90 9.87
N PRO A 249 -2.38 -8.84 9.69
CA PRO A 249 -3.08 -9.04 8.43
C PRO A 249 -4.32 -8.14 8.32
N GLY A 250 -4.71 -7.80 7.10
CA GLY A 250 -5.99 -7.17 6.80
C GLY A 250 -7.09 -8.17 6.48
N THR A 251 -8.30 -7.70 6.19
CA THR A 251 -9.41 -8.51 5.67
C THR A 251 -9.35 -8.67 4.15
N THR A 252 -10.35 -9.39 3.58
CA THR A 252 -10.48 -9.59 2.13
C THR A 252 -9.23 -10.25 1.55
N TRP A 253 -8.82 -11.40 2.12
CA TRP A 253 -7.57 -12.11 1.77
C TRP A 253 -6.32 -11.22 1.86
N GLN A 254 -6.20 -10.45 2.96
CA GLN A 254 -5.09 -9.52 3.19
C GLN A 254 -4.97 -8.40 2.14
N GLN A 255 -6.09 -7.86 1.64
CA GLN A 255 -6.13 -6.72 0.74
C GLN A 255 -6.62 -5.41 1.40
N ASN A 256 -7.37 -5.47 2.50
CA ASN A 256 -8.08 -4.32 3.05
C ASN A 256 -7.62 -3.99 4.48
N TYR A 257 -7.03 -2.81 4.66
CA TYR A 257 -6.43 -2.31 5.90
C TYR A 257 -7.05 -0.98 6.37
N ARG A 258 -8.15 -0.55 5.77
CA ARG A 258 -8.77 0.77 6.05
C ARG A 258 -9.10 0.97 7.52
N SER A 259 -9.56 -0.07 8.20
CA SER A 259 -9.89 0.00 9.62
C SER A 259 -8.68 0.29 10.52
N TYR A 260 -7.49 -0.13 10.13
CA TYR A 260 -6.28 0.19 10.88
C TYR A 260 -5.82 1.64 10.76
N ALA A 261 -6.32 2.41 9.80
CA ALA A 261 -6.08 3.85 9.77
C ALA A 261 -6.74 4.58 10.95
N GLU A 262 -7.88 4.05 11.44
CA GLU A 262 -8.60 4.59 12.59
C GLU A 262 -8.24 3.87 13.90
N HIS A 263 -8.00 2.57 13.81
CA HIS A 263 -7.74 1.68 14.96
C HIS A 263 -6.50 0.80 14.71
N PRO A 264 -5.30 1.40 14.66
CA PRO A 264 -4.06 0.64 14.41
C PRO A 264 -3.78 -0.34 15.55
N ILE A 265 -3.01 -1.39 15.27
CA ILE A 265 -2.45 -2.25 16.32
C ILE A 265 -1.47 -1.42 17.17
N GLU A 266 -1.64 -1.48 18.48
CA GLU A 266 -0.82 -0.76 19.44
C GLU A 266 0.44 -1.55 19.80
N GLY A 267 1.54 -0.84 20.02
CA GLY A 267 2.81 -1.42 20.46
C GLY A 267 3.99 -1.06 19.57
N GLU A 268 5.17 -1.49 19.97
CA GLU A 268 6.41 -1.31 19.22
C GLU A 268 6.58 -2.45 18.18
N ASN A 269 7.33 -2.19 17.12
CA ASN A 269 7.65 -3.18 16.10
C ASN A 269 6.41 -3.84 15.46
N ILE A 270 5.46 -3.01 15.06
CA ILE A 270 4.28 -3.42 14.31
C ILE A 270 4.44 -3.04 12.86
N GLY A 271 4.15 -3.97 11.96
CA GLY A 271 4.01 -3.78 10.54
C GLY A 271 2.78 -4.51 10.01
N TYR A 272 2.54 -4.45 8.71
CA TYR A 272 1.34 -5.05 8.11
C TYR A 272 1.73 -5.98 6.95
N ALA A 273 1.15 -7.20 6.94
CA ALA A 273 1.37 -8.20 5.91
C ALA A 273 0.23 -8.17 4.90
N VAL A 274 0.54 -7.97 3.64
CA VAL A 274 -0.40 -7.79 2.52
C VAL A 274 -0.23 -8.93 1.52
N HIS A 275 -1.30 -9.29 0.81
CA HIS A 275 -1.24 -10.15 -0.37
C HIS A 275 -1.59 -9.32 -1.62
N ASP A 276 -0.94 -9.59 -2.73
CA ASP A 276 -1.18 -8.89 -4.00
C ASP A 276 -1.01 -9.84 -5.19
N TYR A 277 -2.09 -10.07 -5.90
CA TYR A 277 -2.12 -10.90 -7.09
C TYR A 277 -2.62 -10.13 -8.31
N CYS A 278 -2.36 -10.68 -9.50
CA CYS A 278 -2.85 -10.09 -10.74
C CYS A 278 -4.38 -9.93 -10.72
N GLY A 279 -4.85 -8.74 -11.05
CA GLY A 279 -6.27 -8.37 -10.98
C GLY A 279 -6.65 -7.61 -9.70
N TRP A 280 -5.79 -7.62 -8.67
CA TRP A 280 -6.03 -6.88 -7.43
C TRP A 280 -5.58 -5.42 -7.54
N TYR A 281 -6.14 -4.57 -6.69
CA TYR A 281 -5.86 -3.12 -6.69
C TYR A 281 -6.03 -2.47 -8.07
N GLY A 282 -7.08 -2.90 -8.80
CA GLY A 282 -7.46 -2.31 -10.08
C GLY A 282 -6.45 -2.46 -11.22
N CYS A 283 -5.53 -3.42 -11.12
CA CYS A 283 -4.49 -3.64 -12.11
C CYS A 283 -4.39 -5.12 -12.52
N SER A 284 -4.36 -5.38 -13.81
CA SER A 284 -4.22 -6.71 -14.41
C SER A 284 -3.39 -6.65 -15.68
N ASP A 285 -3.13 -7.78 -16.34
CA ASP A 285 -2.46 -7.79 -17.64
C ASP A 285 -3.27 -7.11 -18.75
N ASP A 286 -4.61 -7.16 -18.66
CA ASP A 286 -5.49 -6.47 -19.60
C ASP A 286 -5.57 -4.97 -19.33
N ASN A 287 -5.36 -4.57 -18.08
CA ASN A 287 -5.32 -3.17 -17.64
C ASN A 287 -4.09 -2.91 -16.76
N PRO A 288 -2.87 -2.88 -17.32
CA PRO A 288 -1.63 -2.75 -16.56
C PRO A 288 -1.29 -1.28 -16.28
N ASP A 289 -2.16 -0.60 -15.55
CA ASP A 289 -2.02 0.82 -15.21
C ASP A 289 -1.35 0.96 -13.83
N PRO A 290 -0.08 1.41 -13.76
CA PRO A 290 0.63 1.58 -12.51
C PRO A 290 0.06 2.70 -11.63
N ASP A 291 -0.43 3.80 -12.23
CA ASP A 291 -0.98 4.91 -11.47
C ASP A 291 -2.29 4.50 -10.79
N ASN A 292 -3.14 3.75 -11.50
CA ASN A 292 -4.35 3.18 -10.91
C ASN A 292 -4.01 2.18 -9.79
N LYS A 293 -3.00 1.32 -10.00
CA LYS A 293 -2.54 0.37 -8.96
C LYS A 293 -2.06 1.09 -7.71
N ILE A 294 -1.23 2.11 -7.84
CA ILE A 294 -0.73 2.92 -6.72
C ILE A 294 -1.90 3.53 -5.94
N ASN A 295 -2.84 4.16 -6.65
CA ASN A 295 -4.00 4.80 -6.03
C ASN A 295 -4.91 3.79 -5.30
N GLN A 296 -5.23 2.66 -5.92
CA GLN A 296 -6.08 1.64 -5.32
C GLN A 296 -5.40 0.92 -4.15
N PHE A 297 -4.09 0.67 -4.25
CA PHE A 297 -3.31 0.11 -3.16
C PHE A 297 -3.32 1.06 -1.96
N HIS A 298 -2.98 2.32 -2.16
CA HIS A 298 -2.98 3.33 -1.09
C HIS A 298 -4.35 3.46 -0.40
N GLN A 299 -5.44 3.50 -1.18
CA GLN A 299 -6.80 3.54 -0.63
C GLN A 299 -7.16 2.30 0.20
N SER A 300 -6.63 1.15 -0.15
CA SER A 300 -6.94 -0.12 0.53
C SER A 300 -5.96 -0.44 1.68
N VAL A 301 -4.74 0.07 1.59
CA VAL A 301 -3.62 -0.17 2.51
C VAL A 301 -3.08 1.17 3.05
N PRO A 302 -3.91 2.04 3.66
CA PRO A 302 -3.47 3.35 4.16
C PRO A 302 -2.43 3.26 5.28
N VAL A 303 -2.25 2.10 5.89
CA VAL A 303 -1.21 1.83 6.90
C VAL A 303 0.22 2.04 6.37
N ILE A 304 0.41 2.04 5.03
CA ILE A 304 1.70 2.29 4.39
C ILE A 304 2.25 3.68 4.67
N ASP A 305 1.41 4.62 5.10
CA ASP A 305 1.81 5.98 5.44
C ASP A 305 2.46 6.09 6.83
N PHE A 306 2.27 5.10 7.71
CA PHE A 306 2.75 5.19 9.09
C PHE A 306 3.40 3.91 9.64
N ALA A 307 3.40 2.79 8.91
CA ALA A 307 4.03 1.55 9.31
C ALA A 307 4.66 0.81 8.12
N PRO A 308 5.70 -0.01 8.31
CA PRO A 308 6.25 -0.81 7.24
C PRO A 308 5.26 -1.87 6.76
N VAL A 309 5.32 -2.15 5.47
CA VAL A 309 4.48 -3.15 4.80
C VAL A 309 5.36 -4.25 4.23
N ILE A 310 4.90 -5.49 4.34
CA ILE A 310 5.46 -6.62 3.61
C ILE A 310 4.35 -7.28 2.77
N ILE A 311 4.56 -7.45 1.47
CA ILE A 311 3.70 -8.27 0.65
C ILE A 311 4.19 -9.71 0.77
N THR A 312 3.44 -10.52 1.53
CA THR A 312 3.86 -11.87 1.89
C THR A 312 3.45 -12.94 0.89
N GLU A 313 2.52 -12.62 0.00
CA GLU A 313 2.19 -13.46 -1.15
C GLU A 313 1.99 -12.62 -2.40
N VAL A 314 2.76 -12.92 -3.43
CA VAL A 314 2.65 -12.36 -4.78
C VAL A 314 3.26 -13.30 -5.78
N ASP A 315 2.62 -13.46 -6.93
CA ASP A 315 3.23 -14.07 -8.10
C ASP A 315 2.65 -13.51 -9.41
N TRP A 316 3.42 -13.63 -10.46
CA TRP A 316 2.94 -13.46 -11.83
C TRP A 316 3.71 -14.42 -12.74
N SER A 317 3.00 -15.06 -13.65
CA SER A 317 3.58 -16.02 -14.59
C SER A 317 3.07 -15.75 -15.99
N PRO A 318 3.84 -16.05 -17.02
CA PRO A 318 3.34 -15.97 -18.39
C PRO A 318 2.25 -17.03 -18.61
N GLU A 319 1.34 -16.73 -19.50
CA GLU A 319 0.40 -17.73 -20.02
C GLU A 319 1.18 -18.88 -20.69
N ASN A 320 0.82 -20.12 -20.40
CA ASN A 320 1.40 -21.26 -21.11
C ASN A 320 0.64 -21.50 -22.43
N PRO A 321 1.19 -21.12 -23.58
CA PRO A 321 0.52 -21.27 -24.86
C PRO A 321 0.30 -22.73 -25.28
N ASN A 322 1.01 -23.67 -24.66
CA ASN A 322 0.92 -25.09 -24.93
C ASN A 322 0.03 -25.88 -23.97
N ALA A 323 -0.47 -25.24 -22.90
CA ALA A 323 -1.36 -25.90 -21.98
C ALA A 323 -2.76 -26.05 -22.61
N ALA A 324 -3.38 -27.20 -22.45
CA ALA A 324 -4.75 -27.42 -22.90
C ALA A 324 -5.72 -26.66 -21.98
N GLY A 325 -6.53 -25.77 -22.56
CA GLY A 325 -7.67 -25.20 -21.85
C GLY A 325 -8.72 -26.26 -21.49
N HIS A 326 -9.68 -25.90 -20.70
CA HIS A 326 -10.79 -26.76 -20.29
C HIS A 326 -12.11 -25.99 -20.33
N TYR A 327 -13.22 -26.73 -20.38
CA TYR A 327 -14.54 -26.14 -20.15
C TYR A 327 -14.86 -26.20 -18.65
N ASN A 328 -15.26 -25.09 -18.07
CA ASN A 328 -15.72 -25.05 -16.67
C ASN A 328 -17.13 -25.68 -16.55
N GLU A 329 -17.64 -25.74 -15.32
CA GLU A 329 -18.96 -26.30 -15.01
C GLU A 329 -20.13 -25.60 -15.75
N SER A 330 -19.96 -24.34 -16.13
CA SER A 330 -20.94 -23.58 -16.93
C SER A 330 -20.79 -23.78 -18.45
N GLY A 331 -19.87 -24.64 -18.89
CA GLY A 331 -19.63 -24.90 -20.32
C GLY A 331 -18.84 -23.78 -21.02
N THR A 332 -18.25 -22.88 -20.29
CA THR A 332 -17.40 -21.80 -20.85
C THR A 332 -15.96 -22.30 -20.98
N TRP A 333 -15.35 -22.06 -22.14
CA TRP A 333 -13.94 -22.37 -22.34
C TRP A 333 -13.04 -21.47 -21.51
N VAL A 334 -12.25 -22.07 -20.64
CA VAL A 334 -11.26 -21.40 -19.79
C VAL A 334 -9.89 -21.58 -20.41
N LYS A 335 -9.20 -20.46 -20.67
CA LYS A 335 -7.81 -20.48 -21.10
C LYS A 335 -6.93 -21.16 -20.05
N PRO A 336 -5.88 -21.88 -20.48
CA PRO A 336 -4.94 -22.43 -19.54
C PRO A 336 -4.14 -21.32 -18.87
N ASN A 337 -4.04 -21.41 -17.53
CA ASN A 337 -3.19 -20.56 -16.74
C ASN A 337 -1.90 -21.29 -16.39
N TYR A 338 -0.86 -20.53 -16.12
CA TYR A 338 0.42 -21.10 -15.73
C TYR A 338 0.83 -20.56 -14.35
N GLY A 339 0.61 -21.37 -13.33
CA GLY A 339 1.26 -21.22 -12.02
C GLY A 339 0.73 -20.14 -11.08
N THR A 340 -0.25 -19.33 -11.44
CA THR A 340 -0.80 -18.34 -10.52
C THR A 340 -2.20 -18.72 -10.02
N TRP A 341 -2.52 -18.35 -8.80
CA TRP A 341 -3.87 -18.47 -8.24
C TRP A 341 -4.84 -17.50 -8.91
N ALA A 342 -4.32 -16.39 -9.44
CA ALA A 342 -5.14 -15.35 -9.97
C ALA A 342 -5.51 -15.60 -11.42
N THR A 343 -4.84 -15.51 -12.42
CA THR A 343 -5.40 -15.62 -13.78
C THR A 343 -4.38 -15.38 -14.91
N GLY A 344 -3.64 -16.35 -15.34
CA GLY A 344 -2.98 -16.32 -16.62
C GLY A 344 -1.72 -15.48 -16.72
N SER A 345 -1.44 -14.98 -17.91
CA SER A 345 -0.26 -14.18 -18.21
C SER A 345 -0.26 -12.85 -17.47
N THR A 346 0.81 -12.55 -16.76
CA THR A 346 0.87 -11.43 -15.82
C THR A 346 2.13 -10.59 -15.93
N SER A 347 2.84 -10.70 -17.05
CA SER A 347 4.12 -9.99 -17.25
C SER A 347 3.98 -8.47 -17.27
N LYS A 348 2.89 -7.94 -17.83
CA LYS A 348 2.59 -6.49 -17.84
C LYS A 348 2.17 -6.01 -16.46
N TRP A 349 1.37 -6.82 -15.76
CA TRP A 349 1.01 -6.57 -14.37
C TRP A 349 2.27 -6.50 -13.48
N GLY A 350 3.22 -7.39 -13.66
CA GLY A 350 4.47 -7.39 -12.91
C GLY A 350 5.26 -6.09 -13.02
N LYS A 351 5.26 -5.43 -14.17
CA LYS A 351 5.86 -4.09 -14.35
C LYS A 351 5.12 -3.01 -13.56
N ALA A 352 3.78 -3.04 -13.55
CA ALA A 352 2.98 -2.11 -12.76
C ALA A 352 3.14 -2.37 -11.26
N TYR A 353 3.26 -3.64 -10.85
CA TYR A 353 3.56 -4.04 -9.49
C TYR A 353 4.92 -3.47 -9.02
N LYS A 354 5.99 -3.66 -9.82
CA LYS A 354 7.30 -3.09 -9.51
C LYS A 354 7.25 -1.57 -9.39
N ALA A 355 6.54 -0.88 -10.30
CA ALA A 355 6.39 0.56 -10.25
C ALA A 355 5.70 1.05 -8.97
N MET A 356 4.73 0.29 -8.45
CA MET A 356 4.09 0.57 -7.15
C MET A 356 5.08 0.41 -6.00
N LEU A 357 5.89 -0.66 -5.97
CA LEU A 357 6.89 -0.85 -4.94
C LEU A 357 7.95 0.26 -4.94
N ASP A 358 8.43 0.64 -6.13
CA ASP A 358 9.40 1.73 -6.30
C ASP A 358 8.80 3.08 -5.87
N TYR A 359 7.51 3.31 -6.09
CA TYR A 359 6.81 4.53 -5.68
C TYR A 359 6.75 4.70 -4.16
N PHE A 360 6.33 3.66 -3.43
CA PHE A 360 6.23 3.72 -1.98
C PHE A 360 7.60 3.56 -1.28
N GLY A 361 8.49 2.75 -1.82
CA GLY A 361 9.86 2.57 -1.38
C GLY A 361 10.04 1.83 -0.04
N ASN A 362 8.96 1.53 0.69
CA ASN A 362 8.98 0.91 2.01
C ASN A 362 8.25 -0.45 2.06
N ILE A 363 8.08 -1.10 0.92
CA ILE A 363 7.39 -2.38 0.82
C ILE A 363 8.40 -3.50 0.62
N SER A 364 8.51 -4.39 1.60
CA SER A 364 9.19 -5.67 1.46
C SER A 364 8.29 -6.71 0.76
N MET A 365 8.85 -7.80 0.23
CA MET A 365 8.04 -8.82 -0.43
C MET A 365 8.59 -10.24 -0.34
N THR A 366 7.71 -11.24 -0.37
CA THR A 366 8.02 -12.64 -0.65
C THR A 366 7.13 -13.16 -1.78
N LEU A 367 7.73 -13.76 -2.80
CA LEU A 367 6.97 -14.51 -3.80
C LEU A 367 6.24 -15.69 -3.14
N SER A 368 5.07 -16.04 -3.63
CA SER A 368 4.19 -17.09 -3.08
C SER A 368 4.73 -18.52 -3.25
N GLY A 369 5.88 -18.68 -3.89
CA GLY A 369 6.59 -19.96 -3.99
C GLY A 369 7.99 -19.84 -4.57
N THR A 370 8.90 -20.69 -4.10
CA THR A 370 10.28 -20.78 -4.63
C THR A 370 10.30 -21.04 -6.14
N GLY A 371 9.37 -21.84 -6.64
CA GLY A 371 9.22 -22.16 -8.06
C GLY A 371 8.79 -20.97 -8.93
N CYS A 372 8.31 -19.88 -8.33
CA CYS A 372 8.06 -18.61 -9.05
C CYS A 372 9.37 -17.86 -9.36
N LEU A 373 10.40 -18.06 -8.54
CA LEU A 373 11.68 -17.36 -8.69
C LEU A 373 12.67 -18.13 -9.58
N PHE A 374 12.89 -19.42 -9.29
CA PHE A 374 13.85 -20.23 -10.03
C PHE A 374 13.39 -21.68 -10.24
N ASP A 375 13.99 -22.32 -11.25
CA ASP A 375 13.77 -23.71 -11.62
C ASP A 375 14.42 -24.64 -10.55
N ILE A 376 13.56 -25.19 -9.68
CA ILE A 376 13.99 -26.02 -8.55
C ILE A 376 14.68 -27.30 -9.04
N ASP A 377 14.19 -27.94 -10.10
CA ASP A 377 14.75 -29.21 -10.59
C ASP A 377 16.16 -29.01 -11.19
N LYS A 378 16.37 -27.88 -11.87
CA LYS A 378 17.73 -27.50 -12.30
C LYS A 378 18.64 -27.17 -11.12
N LEU A 379 18.16 -26.46 -10.11
CA LEU A 379 18.94 -26.22 -8.89
C LEU A 379 19.36 -27.56 -8.25
N LEU A 380 18.42 -28.49 -8.06
CA LEU A 380 18.68 -29.77 -7.41
C LEU A 380 19.67 -30.65 -8.21
N SER A 381 19.63 -30.58 -9.54
CA SER A 381 20.49 -31.37 -10.42
C SER A 381 21.87 -30.77 -10.69
N THR A 382 21.96 -29.42 -10.71
CA THR A 382 23.18 -28.71 -11.10
C THR A 382 23.89 -28.00 -9.95
N GLY A 383 23.18 -27.70 -8.87
CA GLY A 383 23.63 -26.84 -7.77
C GLY A 383 23.62 -25.34 -8.10
N ASN A 384 23.12 -24.93 -9.28
CA ASN A 384 23.08 -23.55 -9.74
C ASN A 384 21.64 -23.10 -9.98
N VAL A 385 21.40 -21.79 -9.78
CA VAL A 385 20.11 -21.16 -9.97
C VAL A 385 19.90 -20.74 -11.42
N TYR A 386 18.74 -21.07 -11.95
CA TYR A 386 18.23 -20.61 -13.25
C TYR A 386 16.88 -19.98 -13.03
N PRO A 387 16.57 -18.82 -13.64
CA PRO A 387 15.25 -18.21 -13.48
C PRO A 387 14.12 -19.19 -13.80
N ALA A 388 13.05 -19.17 -13.04
CA ALA A 388 11.81 -19.80 -13.45
C ALA A 388 11.38 -19.21 -14.81
N PHE A 389 10.77 -20.06 -15.66
CA PHE A 389 10.33 -19.64 -17.01
C PHE A 389 11.48 -19.08 -17.88
N ASN A 390 12.65 -19.72 -17.81
CA ASN A 390 13.84 -19.33 -18.57
C ASN A 390 13.52 -19.13 -20.07
N GLY A 391 13.97 -18.01 -20.65
CA GLY A 391 13.65 -17.59 -22.01
C GLY A 391 12.47 -16.65 -22.12
N LEU A 392 11.78 -16.33 -21.02
CA LEU A 392 10.68 -15.37 -20.94
C LEU A 392 11.12 -14.21 -20.03
N GLU A 393 11.72 -13.18 -20.59
CA GLU A 393 12.38 -12.11 -19.84
C GLU A 393 11.46 -11.29 -18.94
N GLU A 394 10.18 -11.22 -19.26
CA GLU A 394 9.17 -10.50 -18.47
C GLU A 394 8.44 -11.41 -17.46
N ALA A 395 8.80 -12.69 -17.40
CA ALA A 395 8.24 -13.62 -16.43
C ALA A 395 8.76 -13.31 -15.02
N CYS A 396 7.95 -13.64 -14.01
CA CYS A 396 8.24 -13.39 -12.60
C CYS A 396 9.68 -13.80 -12.21
N GLY A 397 10.10 -15.04 -12.54
CA GLY A 397 11.42 -15.55 -12.17
C GLY A 397 12.56 -14.68 -12.65
N LYS A 398 12.63 -14.40 -13.96
CA LYS A 398 13.71 -13.57 -14.53
C LYS A 398 13.65 -12.14 -14.01
N ALA A 399 12.45 -11.52 -14.03
CA ALA A 399 12.26 -10.15 -13.58
C ALA A 399 12.64 -9.97 -12.10
N CYS A 400 12.22 -10.88 -11.24
CA CYS A 400 12.54 -10.79 -9.81
C CYS A 400 14.00 -11.11 -9.53
N MET A 401 14.64 -12.06 -10.22
CA MET A 401 16.07 -12.32 -10.03
C MET A 401 16.94 -11.12 -10.38
N ASP A 402 16.63 -10.41 -11.48
CA ASP A 402 17.34 -9.20 -11.87
C ASP A 402 17.09 -8.08 -10.84
N TRP A 403 15.86 -7.91 -10.43
CA TRP A 403 15.45 -6.92 -9.45
C TRP A 403 16.06 -7.18 -8.06
N TYR A 404 15.98 -8.41 -7.53
CA TYR A 404 16.57 -8.77 -6.25
C TYR A 404 18.09 -8.54 -6.26
N ALA A 405 18.77 -8.85 -7.36
CA ALA A 405 20.20 -8.58 -7.49
C ALA A 405 20.54 -7.09 -7.48
N GLU A 406 19.66 -6.23 -7.99
CA GLU A 406 19.79 -4.79 -7.95
C GLU A 406 19.57 -4.26 -6.52
N TYR A 407 18.44 -4.62 -5.91
CA TYR A 407 18.08 -4.18 -4.57
C TYR A 407 19.03 -4.66 -3.48
N TYR A 408 19.54 -5.89 -3.59
CA TYR A 408 20.50 -6.46 -2.64
C TYR A 408 21.78 -5.62 -2.50
N LYS A 409 22.15 -4.87 -3.51
CA LYS A 409 23.33 -3.98 -3.48
C LYS A 409 23.07 -2.69 -2.69
N VAL A 410 21.85 -2.23 -2.67
CA VAL A 410 21.48 -0.87 -2.21
C VAL A 410 20.74 -0.90 -0.87
N ASN A 411 19.87 -1.88 -0.66
CA ASN A 411 18.91 -1.91 0.44
C ASN A 411 19.05 -3.11 1.38
N ARG A 412 20.19 -3.83 1.32
CA ARG A 412 20.42 -4.95 2.21
C ARG A 412 20.77 -4.48 3.63
N PRO A 413 20.42 -5.25 4.65
CA PRO A 413 20.88 -5.01 6.02
C PRO A 413 22.41 -5.12 6.10
N HIS A 414 23.03 -4.28 6.92
CA HIS A 414 24.46 -4.29 7.14
C HIS A 414 24.85 -5.16 8.34
N ASP A 415 25.99 -5.85 8.22
CA ASP A 415 26.55 -6.68 9.28
C ASP A 415 26.83 -5.86 10.55
N ASP A 416 26.59 -6.48 11.70
CA ASP A 416 26.91 -5.92 13.03
C ASP A 416 28.42 -5.66 13.24
N ASP A 417 29.26 -6.29 12.43
CA ASP A 417 30.73 -6.24 12.53
C ASP A 417 31.40 -5.26 11.53
N GLU A 418 30.63 -4.61 10.64
CA GLU A 418 31.17 -3.51 9.82
C GLU A 418 31.40 -2.30 10.74
N GLU A 419 32.68 -1.91 10.91
CA GLU A 419 32.99 -0.65 11.61
C GLU A 419 32.26 0.51 10.90
N GLU A 420 31.62 1.41 11.67
CA GLU A 420 30.92 2.62 11.19
C GLU A 420 31.88 3.63 10.49
N THR A 421 32.93 3.14 9.89
CA THR A 421 34.06 3.93 9.32
C THR A 421 34.12 3.90 7.80
N GLY A 422 33.30 3.09 7.13
CA GLY A 422 33.28 3.00 5.66
C GLY A 422 32.49 4.12 4.99
N ASP A 423 32.58 4.18 3.66
CA ASP A 423 31.84 5.10 2.79
C ASP A 423 30.33 4.94 2.96
N PHE A 424 29.86 3.76 3.34
CA PHE A 424 28.48 3.47 3.66
C PHE A 424 27.92 4.31 4.82
N TYR A 425 28.71 4.57 5.88
CA TYR A 425 28.30 5.39 7.03
C TYR A 425 28.72 6.86 6.90
N THR A 426 29.36 7.23 5.82
CA THR A 426 29.86 8.58 5.63
C THR A 426 28.86 9.40 4.85
N VAL A 427 28.08 10.21 5.56
CA VAL A 427 27.14 11.17 4.92
C VAL A 427 27.94 12.26 4.22
N GLN A 428 27.63 12.49 2.94
CA GLN A 428 28.23 13.55 2.13
C GLN A 428 27.34 14.78 2.04
N SER A 429 26.00 14.58 2.02
CA SER A 429 25.08 15.70 1.91
C SER A 429 23.70 15.35 2.47
N PHE A 430 22.98 16.41 2.85
CA PHE A 430 21.56 16.36 3.21
C PHE A 430 20.79 17.17 2.17
N SER A 431 19.96 16.51 1.39
CA SER A 431 19.23 17.09 0.27
C SER A 431 17.72 16.92 0.43
N GLY A 432 16.94 17.68 -0.30
CA GLY A 432 15.52 17.52 -0.48
C GLY A 432 15.19 17.72 -1.94
N GLU A 433 14.03 17.25 -2.37
CA GLU A 433 13.58 17.38 -3.76
C GLU A 433 13.54 18.87 -4.20
N LYS A 434 13.13 19.75 -3.28
CA LYS A 434 13.01 21.21 -3.54
C LYS A 434 13.52 22.01 -2.35
N ASP A 435 13.98 23.23 -2.63
CA ASP A 435 14.34 24.23 -1.62
C ASP A 435 13.21 25.20 -1.34
N ALA A 436 12.20 25.26 -2.21
CA ALA A 436 11.03 26.10 -2.07
C ALA A 436 9.77 25.37 -2.59
N TYR A 437 8.67 25.59 -1.89
CA TYR A 437 7.34 25.07 -2.24
C TYR A 437 6.36 26.23 -2.41
N GLU A 438 5.56 26.18 -3.46
CA GLU A 438 4.38 27.01 -3.64
C GLU A 438 3.16 26.11 -3.51
N LEU A 439 2.35 26.33 -2.48
CA LEU A 439 1.20 25.49 -2.12
C LEU A 439 -0.06 26.33 -2.05
N MET A 440 -1.19 25.68 -2.20
CA MET A 440 -2.49 26.24 -1.87
C MET A 440 -2.91 25.78 -0.48
N ILE A 441 -3.77 26.54 0.20
CA ILE A 441 -4.36 26.11 1.49
C ILE A 441 -5.01 24.73 1.29
N GLY A 442 -4.65 23.77 2.17
CA GLY A 442 -5.13 22.39 2.13
C GLY A 442 -4.25 21.42 1.34
N ASP A 443 -3.25 21.90 0.60
CA ASP A 443 -2.29 21.03 -0.07
C ASP A 443 -1.40 20.32 0.93
N ASN A 444 -1.09 19.04 0.61
CA ASN A 444 -0.12 18.23 1.32
C ASN A 444 0.93 17.70 0.33
N THR A 445 2.19 17.76 0.71
CA THR A 445 3.28 17.23 -0.11
C THR A 445 4.36 16.58 0.75
N TYR A 446 4.87 15.44 0.31
CA TYR A 446 5.97 14.76 1.00
C TYR A 446 7.29 15.47 0.71
N LEU A 447 8.10 15.71 1.75
CA LEU A 447 9.31 16.52 1.63
C LEU A 447 10.48 15.81 0.96
N SER A 448 10.50 14.48 1.01
CA SER A 448 11.56 13.63 0.39
C SER A 448 12.97 14.10 0.75
N LEU A 449 13.25 14.23 2.06
CA LEU A 449 14.56 14.63 2.58
C LEU A 449 15.48 13.43 2.66
N LYS A 450 16.67 13.52 2.04
CA LYS A 450 17.60 12.40 1.93
C LYS A 450 18.98 12.74 2.47
N LEU A 451 19.53 11.84 3.27
CA LEU A 451 20.97 11.75 3.49
C LEU A 451 21.60 11.00 2.32
N ASN A 452 22.62 11.57 1.70
CA ASN A 452 23.37 10.92 0.63
C ASN A 452 24.74 10.50 1.15
N TYR A 453 25.11 9.26 0.95
CA TYR A 453 26.32 8.65 1.50
C TYR A 453 27.44 8.54 0.47
N ALA A 454 28.67 8.33 0.95
CA ALA A 454 29.88 8.34 0.11
C ALA A 454 29.93 7.18 -0.88
N ASP A 455 29.26 6.07 -0.60
CA ASP A 455 29.11 4.92 -1.48
C ASP A 455 28.03 5.09 -2.56
N GLY A 456 27.26 6.19 -2.50
CA GLY A 456 26.22 6.56 -3.46
C GLY A 456 24.82 6.13 -3.07
N HIS A 457 24.61 5.40 -1.96
CA HIS A 457 23.25 5.16 -1.47
C HIS A 457 22.65 6.39 -0.81
N SER A 458 21.36 6.40 -0.58
CA SER A 458 20.66 7.48 0.14
C SER A 458 19.61 6.92 1.09
N LYS A 459 19.42 7.62 2.21
CA LYS A 459 18.40 7.33 3.23
C LYS A 459 17.37 8.46 3.24
N ASP A 460 16.08 8.16 3.08
CA ASP A 460 15.02 9.12 3.34
C ASP A 460 14.85 9.27 4.86
N VAL A 461 14.86 10.51 5.33
CA VAL A 461 14.73 10.87 6.75
C VAL A 461 13.60 11.86 7.02
N SER A 462 12.72 12.05 6.03
CA SER A 462 11.61 13.02 6.13
C SER A 462 10.73 12.81 7.35
N GLU A 463 10.47 11.58 7.72
CA GLU A 463 9.57 11.26 8.85
C GLU A 463 10.23 11.38 10.22
N VAL A 464 11.56 11.20 10.25
CA VAL A 464 12.33 11.17 11.51
C VAL A 464 13.15 12.44 11.73
N ALA A 465 13.22 13.32 10.73
CA ALA A 465 13.84 14.64 10.88
C ALA A 465 13.03 15.53 11.84
N THR A 466 13.72 16.42 12.53
CA THR A 466 13.07 17.46 13.34
C THR A 466 12.85 18.72 12.51
N TYR A 467 11.72 19.38 12.70
CA TYR A 467 11.32 20.54 11.93
C TYR A 467 11.11 21.75 12.83
N ALA A 468 11.92 22.78 12.62
CA ALA A 468 11.70 24.10 13.22
C ALA A 468 11.00 24.99 12.18
N ILE A 469 9.79 25.45 12.51
CA ILE A 469 8.93 26.23 11.62
C ILE A 469 8.76 27.62 12.21
N ASP A 470 9.11 28.68 11.47
CA ASP A 470 9.02 30.07 11.96
C ASP A 470 7.57 30.55 12.08
N LYS A 471 6.64 30.00 11.26
CA LYS A 471 5.22 30.33 11.28
C LYS A 471 4.34 29.07 11.22
N PRO A 472 4.13 28.39 12.36
CA PRO A 472 3.31 27.17 12.42
C PRO A 472 1.83 27.39 12.06
N SER A 473 1.35 28.63 12.06
CA SER A 473 0.02 28.96 11.57
C SER A 473 -0.12 28.91 10.05
N VAL A 474 0.99 28.99 9.30
CA VAL A 474 0.98 28.98 7.84
C VAL A 474 1.18 27.55 7.31
N VAL A 475 2.09 26.81 7.92
CA VAL A 475 2.40 25.42 7.53
C VAL A 475 2.67 24.58 8.77
N GLU A 476 2.41 23.28 8.65
CA GLU A 476 2.84 22.25 9.61
C GLU A 476 3.52 21.10 8.88
N VAL A 477 4.35 20.33 9.57
CA VAL A 477 4.93 19.09 9.03
C VAL A 477 4.53 17.95 9.95
N LYS A 478 3.93 16.92 9.36
CA LYS A 478 3.50 15.69 10.06
C LYS A 478 3.96 14.48 9.26
N ASN A 479 4.69 13.58 9.87
CA ASN A 479 5.17 12.33 9.25
C ASN A 479 5.84 12.58 7.88
N GLY A 480 6.69 13.60 7.78
CA GLY A 480 7.36 13.97 6.53
C GLY A 480 6.51 14.75 5.52
N TYR A 481 5.19 14.91 5.77
CA TYR A 481 4.30 15.68 4.91
C TYR A 481 4.23 17.14 5.34
N LEU A 482 4.52 18.01 4.42
CA LEU A 482 4.31 19.44 4.53
C LEU A 482 2.84 19.76 4.23
N CYS A 483 2.12 20.31 5.20
CA CYS A 483 0.71 20.64 5.12
C CYS A 483 0.52 22.15 5.10
N ALA A 484 -0.18 22.69 4.11
CA ALA A 484 -0.49 24.10 3.97
C ALA A 484 -1.76 24.46 4.77
N VAL A 485 -1.63 25.29 5.81
CA VAL A 485 -2.69 25.61 6.79
C VAL A 485 -3.38 26.94 6.50
N SER A 486 -2.63 28.00 6.28
CA SER A 486 -3.16 29.32 5.96
C SER A 486 -2.27 30.09 4.99
N ASP A 487 -2.77 31.11 4.36
CA ASP A 487 -2.01 31.95 3.44
C ASP A 487 -0.84 32.68 4.13
N GLY A 488 0.29 32.76 3.44
CA GLY A 488 1.48 33.41 3.95
C GLY A 488 2.78 32.75 3.46
N GLU A 489 3.87 33.17 4.03
CA GLU A 489 5.21 32.61 3.78
C GLU A 489 5.79 32.10 5.09
N ALA A 490 6.35 30.89 5.09
CA ALA A 490 7.01 30.28 6.23
C ALA A 490 8.37 29.70 5.81
N ASN A 491 9.31 29.67 6.76
CA ASN A 491 10.58 28.98 6.59
C ASN A 491 10.65 27.79 7.54
N ILE A 492 11.07 26.67 7.01
CA ILE A 492 11.26 25.41 7.74
C ILE A 492 12.75 25.11 7.76
N THR A 493 13.28 24.81 8.93
CA THR A 493 14.61 24.22 9.07
C THR A 493 14.43 22.76 9.46
N ALA A 494 14.66 21.85 8.52
CA ALA A 494 14.73 20.42 8.78
C ALA A 494 16.12 20.07 9.32
N SER A 495 16.20 19.27 10.37
CA SER A 495 17.45 18.85 10.98
C SER A 495 17.43 17.34 11.26
N TYR A 496 18.55 16.68 10.99
CA TYR A 496 18.77 15.27 11.30
C TYR A 496 20.17 15.08 11.87
N THR A 497 20.28 14.23 12.89
CA THR A 497 21.59 13.86 13.46
C THR A 497 21.95 12.46 12.97
N ASP A 498 23.08 12.33 12.26
CA ASP A 498 23.54 11.06 11.76
C ASP A 498 24.13 10.16 12.86
N VAL A 499 24.47 8.92 12.51
CA VAL A 499 25.04 7.93 13.45
C VAL A 499 26.38 8.35 14.06
N LYS A 500 27.09 9.30 13.44
CA LYS A 500 28.35 9.88 13.94
C LYS A 500 28.13 11.10 14.83
N GLY A 501 26.86 11.48 15.06
CA GLY A 501 26.50 12.66 15.85
C GLY A 501 26.61 13.99 15.10
N THR A 502 26.78 13.96 13.78
CA THR A 502 26.81 15.18 12.94
C THR A 502 25.38 15.65 12.70
N VAL A 503 25.12 16.91 12.99
CA VAL A 503 23.82 17.53 12.72
C VAL A 503 23.79 18.08 11.30
N TRP A 504 22.93 17.55 10.48
CA TRP A 504 22.64 17.97 9.12
C TRP A 504 21.41 18.87 9.10
N GLN A 505 21.47 19.97 8.36
CA GLN A 505 20.35 20.91 8.27
C GLN A 505 20.05 21.31 6.84
N LYS A 506 18.76 21.52 6.58
CA LYS A 506 18.26 22.04 5.29
C LYS A 506 17.16 23.06 5.54
N SER A 507 17.29 24.21 4.89
CA SER A 507 16.27 25.24 4.91
C SER A 507 15.33 25.07 3.71
N ILE A 508 14.03 25.23 3.95
CA ILE A 508 12.96 25.12 2.97
C ILE A 508 12.07 26.34 3.13
N THR A 509 11.82 27.06 2.04
CA THR A 509 10.88 28.19 2.02
C THR A 509 9.55 27.72 1.47
N VAL A 510 8.46 28.07 2.15
CA VAL A 510 7.10 27.69 1.73
C VAL A 510 6.26 28.95 1.58
N LYS A 511 5.66 29.09 0.41
CA LYS A 511 4.65 30.12 0.14
C LYS A 511 3.30 29.42 0.00
N VAL A 512 2.37 29.73 0.88
CA VAL A 512 0.99 29.28 0.80
C VAL A 512 0.14 30.40 0.28
N SER A 513 -0.65 30.12 -0.74
CA SER A 513 -1.58 31.09 -1.35
C SER A 513 -3.01 30.65 -1.13
N LYS A 514 -3.89 31.63 -1.02
CA LYS A 514 -5.33 31.39 -1.17
C LYS A 514 -5.62 31.04 -2.62
N PHE A 515 -6.62 30.19 -2.78
CA PHE A 515 -7.12 29.91 -4.11
C PHE A 515 -7.80 31.17 -4.65
N GLU A 516 -7.24 31.71 -5.72
CA GLU A 516 -7.91 32.75 -6.50
C GLU A 516 -8.18 32.20 -7.89
N ILE A 517 -9.46 32.01 -8.21
CA ILE A 517 -9.82 31.66 -9.59
C ILE A 517 -9.57 32.91 -10.44
N SER A 518 -8.54 32.86 -11.27
CA SER A 518 -8.20 33.97 -12.15
C SER A 518 -9.44 34.41 -12.97
N GLY A 519 -9.82 35.67 -12.84
CA GLY A 519 -11.00 36.24 -13.52
C GLY A 519 -12.34 36.01 -12.79
N MET A 520 -12.35 35.42 -11.60
CA MET A 520 -13.54 35.36 -10.75
C MET A 520 -13.49 36.39 -9.62
N SER A 521 -14.65 36.90 -9.24
CA SER A 521 -14.83 37.83 -8.11
C SER A 521 -15.96 37.39 -7.21
N SER A 522 -15.82 37.63 -5.91
CA SER A 522 -16.88 37.34 -4.93
C SER A 522 -18.11 38.18 -5.20
N MET A 523 -19.27 37.55 -5.17
CA MET A 523 -20.58 38.23 -5.17
C MET A 523 -20.85 38.86 -3.81
N SER A 524 -21.63 39.92 -3.82
CA SER A 524 -21.90 40.72 -2.63
C SER A 524 -23.42 40.98 -2.37
N SER A 525 -24.29 40.34 -3.17
CA SER A 525 -25.73 40.51 -3.02
C SER A 525 -26.52 39.33 -3.61
N LEU A 526 -27.79 39.18 -3.16
CA LEU A 526 -28.71 38.19 -3.71
C LEU A 526 -29.13 38.52 -5.17
N SER A 527 -29.06 39.76 -5.60
CA SER A 527 -29.38 40.13 -6.99
C SER A 527 -28.36 39.57 -7.96
N GLU A 528 -27.10 39.55 -7.57
CA GLU A 528 -26.01 39.03 -8.42
C GLU A 528 -26.13 37.53 -8.71
N ILE A 529 -26.63 36.71 -7.75
CA ILE A 529 -26.77 35.26 -7.97
C ILE A 529 -27.86 34.90 -8.98
N VAL A 530 -28.79 35.83 -9.27
CA VAL A 530 -29.83 35.66 -10.27
C VAL A 530 -29.33 36.06 -11.67
N GLU A 531 -28.47 37.05 -11.72
CA GLU A 531 -27.97 37.62 -12.98
C GLU A 531 -26.82 36.80 -13.58
N ASP A 532 -25.94 36.24 -12.73
CA ASP A 532 -24.73 35.57 -13.13
C ASP A 532 -24.66 34.10 -12.66
N ASN A 533 -23.94 33.26 -13.40
CA ASN A 533 -23.57 31.93 -12.90
C ASN A 533 -22.41 32.08 -11.89
N PHE A 534 -22.40 31.21 -10.87
CA PHE A 534 -21.43 31.29 -9.79
C PHE A 534 -20.92 29.91 -9.35
N ALA A 535 -19.67 29.87 -8.87
CA ALA A 535 -19.13 28.74 -8.14
C ALA A 535 -19.36 28.93 -6.65
N ILE A 536 -19.54 27.85 -5.89
CA ILE A 536 -19.74 27.86 -4.43
C ILE A 536 -18.43 27.38 -3.80
N LEU A 537 -17.76 28.29 -3.08
CA LEU A 537 -16.50 28.03 -2.38
C LEU A 537 -16.73 28.12 -0.87
N ASN A 538 -16.33 27.10 -0.14
CA ASN A 538 -16.27 27.23 1.32
C ASN A 538 -15.11 28.14 1.72
N LYS A 539 -15.38 29.17 2.51
CA LYS A 539 -14.38 30.21 2.88
C LYS A 539 -13.28 29.67 3.78
N GLU A 540 -13.63 28.72 4.64
CA GLU A 540 -12.71 28.18 5.65
C GLU A 540 -11.77 27.12 5.03
N SER A 541 -12.33 26.14 4.34
CA SER A 541 -11.55 25.03 3.77
C SER A 541 -11.00 25.29 2.36
N GLN A 542 -11.43 26.38 1.68
CA GLN A 542 -11.08 26.70 0.30
C GLN A 542 -11.46 25.60 -0.71
N LYS A 543 -12.49 24.81 -0.42
CA LYS A 543 -12.99 23.74 -1.28
C LYS A 543 -14.20 24.17 -2.07
N LEU A 544 -14.29 23.70 -3.32
CA LEU A 544 -15.41 23.93 -4.21
C LEU A 544 -16.44 22.80 -4.15
N PHE A 545 -17.70 23.18 -4.28
CA PHE A 545 -18.77 22.25 -4.58
C PHE A 545 -18.86 22.01 -6.09
N TYR A 546 -19.14 20.76 -6.47
CA TYR A 546 -19.26 20.36 -7.86
C TYR A 546 -20.27 19.23 -8.05
N GLY A 547 -20.78 19.06 -9.26
CA GLY A 547 -21.59 17.90 -9.62
C GLY A 547 -20.69 16.73 -10.01
N SER A 548 -20.74 15.64 -9.26
CA SER A 548 -20.03 14.41 -9.60
C SER A 548 -20.72 13.68 -10.77
N ASP A 549 -20.02 12.74 -11.38
CA ASP A 549 -20.54 11.87 -12.44
C ASP A 549 -21.76 11.01 -11.99
N ASN A 550 -21.86 10.72 -10.70
CA ASN A 550 -22.96 9.97 -10.08
C ASN A 550 -24.18 10.82 -9.69
N GLN A 551 -24.33 12.05 -10.20
CA GLN A 551 -25.40 12.98 -9.88
C GLN A 551 -25.42 13.48 -8.43
N ASN A 552 -24.37 13.25 -7.67
CA ASN A 552 -24.22 13.74 -6.31
C ASN A 552 -23.49 15.08 -6.27
N LEU A 553 -23.74 15.85 -5.20
CA LEU A 553 -22.91 17.01 -4.91
C LEU A 553 -21.58 16.56 -4.34
N GLY A 554 -20.50 16.85 -5.04
CA GLY A 554 -19.13 16.61 -4.59
C GLY A 554 -18.56 17.84 -3.89
N TYR A 555 -17.47 17.64 -3.13
CA TYR A 555 -16.79 18.67 -2.36
C TYR A 555 -15.29 18.33 -2.29
N ALA A 556 -14.45 19.14 -2.94
CA ALA A 556 -13.01 18.90 -3.03
C ALA A 556 -12.23 20.21 -3.22
N ASP A 557 -10.92 20.13 -3.10
CA ASP A 557 -10.03 21.26 -3.32
C ASP A 557 -10.28 21.92 -4.68
N ALA A 558 -10.28 23.24 -4.69
CA ALA A 558 -10.70 24.00 -5.85
C ALA A 558 -9.82 23.71 -7.09
N ASN A 559 -8.51 23.50 -6.92
CA ASN A 559 -7.62 23.10 -8.00
C ASN A 559 -7.98 21.72 -8.58
N THR A 560 -8.29 20.75 -7.71
CA THR A 560 -8.75 19.43 -8.11
C THR A 560 -10.03 19.50 -8.92
N VAL A 561 -11.02 20.28 -8.44
CA VAL A 561 -12.31 20.43 -9.13
C VAL A 561 -12.16 21.07 -10.50
N ILE A 562 -11.42 22.16 -10.59
CA ILE A 562 -11.29 22.94 -11.86
C ILE A 562 -10.53 22.15 -12.93
N ASN A 563 -9.57 21.36 -12.52
CA ASN A 563 -8.77 20.55 -13.47
C ASN A 563 -9.40 19.17 -13.77
N ASN A 564 -10.45 18.78 -13.09
CA ASN A 564 -11.13 17.51 -13.27
C ASN A 564 -12.11 17.56 -14.46
N LYS A 565 -11.81 16.83 -15.52
CA LYS A 565 -12.68 16.72 -16.71
C LYS A 565 -13.78 15.68 -16.59
N ASN A 566 -13.77 14.89 -15.51
CA ASN A 566 -14.72 13.78 -15.30
C ASN A 566 -15.85 14.15 -14.34
N ILE A 567 -16.13 15.45 -14.15
CA ILE A 567 -17.23 15.95 -13.36
C ILE A 567 -18.34 16.55 -14.25
N ASN A 568 -19.55 16.62 -13.74
CA ASN A 568 -20.65 17.26 -14.47
C ASN A 568 -20.46 18.78 -14.61
N GLY A 569 -19.90 19.44 -13.60
CA GLY A 569 -19.62 20.88 -13.58
C GLY A 569 -19.42 21.40 -12.17
N TYR A 570 -19.04 22.68 -12.03
CA TYR A 570 -18.84 23.35 -10.73
C TYR A 570 -19.43 24.77 -10.67
N MET A 571 -20.08 25.22 -11.75
CA MET A 571 -20.83 26.50 -11.75
C MET A 571 -22.30 26.22 -11.53
N PHE A 572 -22.98 27.14 -10.84
CA PHE A 572 -24.38 27.04 -10.54
C PHE A 572 -25.15 28.26 -11.07
N LYS A 573 -26.41 28.08 -11.40
CA LYS A 573 -27.38 29.12 -11.72
C LYS A 573 -28.48 29.07 -10.69
N ALA A 574 -28.85 30.24 -10.14
CA ALA A 574 -29.97 30.36 -9.22
C ALA A 574 -31.24 30.80 -9.96
N GLU A 575 -32.32 30.07 -9.74
CA GLU A 575 -33.66 30.40 -10.25
C GLU A 575 -34.56 30.77 -9.08
N PRO A 576 -35.11 32.02 -9.01
CA PRO A 576 -36.00 32.43 -7.91
C PRO A 576 -37.25 31.57 -7.85
N VAL A 577 -37.66 31.20 -6.63
CA VAL A 577 -38.91 30.46 -6.40
C VAL A 577 -40.06 31.44 -6.22
N SER A 578 -41.08 31.37 -7.11
CA SER A 578 -42.25 32.26 -7.07
C SER A 578 -42.98 32.18 -5.73
N GLY A 579 -43.19 33.33 -5.10
CA GLY A 579 -43.93 33.45 -3.83
C GLY A 579 -43.11 33.08 -2.58
N ARG A 580 -41.77 32.86 -2.72
CA ARG A 580 -40.87 32.59 -1.60
C ARG A 580 -39.64 33.51 -1.70
N ASP A 581 -39.68 34.67 -1.06
CA ASP A 581 -38.56 35.61 -1.09
C ASP A 581 -37.29 34.98 -0.49
N GLY A 582 -36.13 35.22 -1.14
CA GLY A 582 -34.86 34.67 -0.72
C GLY A 582 -34.66 33.17 -0.98
N CYS A 583 -35.63 32.50 -1.61
CA CYS A 583 -35.55 31.09 -1.95
C CYS A 583 -35.27 30.87 -3.43
N PHE A 584 -34.35 29.93 -3.71
CA PHE A 584 -33.87 29.63 -5.05
C PHE A 584 -33.81 28.14 -5.31
N LEU A 585 -33.96 27.78 -6.59
CA LEU A 585 -33.53 26.51 -7.13
C LEU A 585 -32.09 26.67 -7.65
N LEU A 586 -31.22 25.72 -7.35
CA LEU A 586 -29.85 25.78 -7.79
C LEU A 586 -29.60 24.70 -8.87
N ARG A 587 -29.32 25.15 -10.07
CA ARG A 587 -29.03 24.28 -11.23
C ARG A 587 -27.57 24.34 -11.58
N LEU A 588 -26.98 23.16 -11.80
CA LEU A 588 -25.59 23.04 -12.21
C LEU A 588 -25.42 23.47 -13.66
N ILE A 589 -24.32 24.13 -13.98
CA ILE A 589 -23.86 24.40 -15.33
C ILE A 589 -22.78 23.37 -15.64
N THR A 590 -22.95 22.63 -16.73
CA THR A 590 -22.00 21.60 -17.16
C THR A 590 -20.67 22.21 -17.61
N LEU A 591 -19.61 21.40 -17.69
CA LEU A 591 -18.32 21.87 -18.22
C LEU A 591 -18.39 22.36 -19.69
N SER A 592 -19.41 21.95 -20.44
CA SER A 592 -19.68 22.46 -21.79
C SER A 592 -20.42 23.80 -21.81
N GLY A 593 -20.82 24.33 -20.65
CA GLY A 593 -21.58 25.58 -20.52
C GLY A 593 -23.09 25.42 -20.66
N SER A 594 -23.61 24.20 -20.81
CA SER A 594 -25.03 23.90 -20.88
C SER A 594 -25.62 23.76 -19.45
N GLU A 595 -26.92 23.99 -19.32
CA GLU A 595 -27.60 23.69 -18.06
C GLU A 595 -27.71 22.18 -17.83
N TYR A 596 -27.37 21.72 -16.63
CA TYR A 596 -27.39 20.31 -16.28
C TYR A 596 -28.82 19.73 -16.32
N SER A 597 -28.94 18.52 -16.86
CA SER A 597 -30.21 17.81 -16.92
C SER A 597 -30.06 16.37 -16.45
N VAL A 598 -31.12 15.85 -15.86
CA VAL A 598 -31.26 14.45 -15.45
C VAL A 598 -32.32 13.82 -16.33
N TRP A 599 -31.95 12.81 -17.10
CA TRP A 599 -32.83 12.15 -18.08
C TRP A 599 -33.58 13.13 -19.02
N GLY A 600 -32.90 14.18 -19.47
CA GLY A 600 -33.44 15.18 -20.38
C GLY A 600 -34.36 16.23 -19.75
N SER A 601 -34.46 16.25 -18.44
CA SER A 601 -35.22 17.25 -17.69
C SER A 601 -34.35 18.07 -16.74
N PRO A 602 -34.71 19.31 -16.34
CA PRO A 602 -33.88 20.14 -15.45
C PRO A 602 -33.48 19.41 -14.16
N GLY A 603 -32.17 19.33 -13.89
CA GLY A 603 -31.60 18.74 -12.68
C GLY A 603 -31.26 19.81 -11.66
N TYR A 604 -31.91 19.80 -10.50
CA TYR A 604 -31.71 20.76 -9.42
C TYR A 604 -30.96 20.13 -8.25
N LEU A 605 -30.12 20.92 -7.59
CA LEU A 605 -29.48 20.52 -6.34
C LEU A 605 -30.54 20.27 -5.29
N ASN A 606 -30.57 19.09 -4.71
CA ASN A 606 -31.61 18.63 -3.81
C ASN A 606 -31.02 18.08 -2.51
N GLY A 607 -31.48 18.58 -1.38
CA GLY A 607 -31.13 18.11 -0.05
C GLY A 607 -32.09 17.07 0.52
N TYR A 608 -33.10 16.63 -0.26
CA TYR A 608 -33.95 15.51 0.12
C TYR A 608 -33.20 14.21 -0.14
N SER A 609 -32.72 13.59 0.90
CA SER A 609 -32.10 12.27 0.83
C SER A 609 -32.31 11.53 2.14
N THR A 610 -32.58 10.24 2.06
CA THR A 610 -32.42 9.31 3.20
C THR A 610 -30.94 8.95 3.42
N VAL A 611 -30.08 9.38 2.52
CA VAL A 611 -28.61 9.29 2.59
C VAL A 611 -28.08 10.68 2.94
N ALA A 612 -26.94 10.77 3.60
CA ALA A 612 -26.39 12.01 4.14
C ALA A 612 -26.09 13.11 3.10
N ASP A 613 -25.94 12.75 1.81
CA ASP A 613 -25.40 13.64 0.78
C ASP A 613 -26.49 14.27 -0.12
N CYS A 614 -26.27 15.52 -0.53
CA CYS A 614 -27.10 16.17 -1.53
C CYS A 614 -26.88 15.59 -2.93
N SER A 615 -27.92 15.56 -3.75
CA SER A 615 -27.87 15.06 -5.13
C SER A 615 -28.58 16.00 -6.09
N PHE A 616 -28.38 15.80 -7.41
CA PHE A 616 -29.11 16.54 -8.46
C PHE A 616 -30.28 15.71 -8.97
N ILE A 617 -31.50 16.18 -8.70
CA ILE A 617 -32.73 15.49 -9.09
C ILE A 617 -33.74 16.44 -9.74
N LEU A 618 -34.80 15.86 -10.29
CA LEU A 618 -35.91 16.59 -10.95
C LEU A 618 -36.84 17.30 -9.98
N GLY A 619 -36.40 17.85 -8.87
CA GLY A 619 -37.10 18.28 -7.66
C GLY A 619 -38.49 18.95 -7.79
N LEU A 620 -38.83 19.49 -8.97
CA LEU A 620 -40.14 20.14 -9.19
C LEU A 620 -41.08 19.35 -10.12
N ASN A 621 -40.72 18.15 -10.52
CA ASN A 621 -41.61 17.32 -11.33
C ASN A 621 -42.86 16.92 -10.53
N ASN A 622 -44.05 16.99 -11.17
CA ASN A 622 -45.32 16.63 -10.53
C ASN A 622 -45.42 15.19 -10.04
N GLN A 623 -44.52 14.33 -10.45
CA GLN A 623 -44.43 12.96 -9.97
C GLN A 623 -43.82 12.82 -8.56
N TYR A 624 -43.17 13.89 -8.06
CA TYR A 624 -42.53 13.88 -6.74
C TYR A 624 -43.45 14.44 -5.67
N GLY A 625 -43.32 13.90 -4.46
CA GLY A 625 -43.98 14.43 -3.27
C GLY A 625 -43.48 15.83 -2.88
N GLN A 626 -44.16 16.48 -1.96
CA GLN A 626 -43.83 17.83 -1.49
C GLN A 626 -42.43 17.87 -0.86
N ASP A 627 -42.04 16.82 -0.13
CA ASP A 627 -40.71 16.69 0.50
C ASP A 627 -39.55 16.82 -0.50
N VAL A 628 -39.67 16.14 -1.66
CA VAL A 628 -38.65 16.21 -2.72
C VAL A 628 -38.64 17.62 -3.34
N LYS A 629 -39.81 18.25 -3.50
CA LYS A 629 -39.89 19.62 -4.02
C LYS A 629 -39.28 20.62 -3.06
N ASP A 630 -39.55 20.50 -1.77
CA ASP A 630 -38.97 21.38 -0.74
C ASP A 630 -37.44 21.10 -0.61
N GLY A 631 -37.00 19.86 -0.83
CA GLY A 631 -35.58 19.49 -0.88
C GLY A 631 -34.80 20.15 -2.01
N ALA A 632 -35.46 20.59 -3.09
CA ALA A 632 -34.81 21.33 -4.19
C ALA A 632 -34.73 22.84 -3.91
N VAL A 633 -35.43 23.33 -2.89
CA VAL A 633 -35.51 24.77 -2.58
C VAL A 633 -34.48 25.11 -1.49
N TRP A 634 -33.70 26.15 -1.76
CA TRP A 634 -32.67 26.65 -0.87
C TRP A 634 -32.94 28.09 -0.49
N GLU A 635 -33.07 28.37 0.80
CA GLU A 635 -33.09 29.75 1.35
C GLU A 635 -31.64 30.24 1.36
N VAL A 636 -31.37 31.29 0.59
CA VAL A 636 -30.03 31.88 0.46
C VAL A 636 -30.03 33.22 1.18
N ASN A 637 -29.12 33.37 2.13
CA ASN A 637 -28.92 34.63 2.85
C ASN A 637 -27.50 35.12 2.63
N TYR A 638 -27.32 36.45 2.57
CA TYR A 638 -26.02 37.11 2.48
C TYR A 638 -25.79 37.98 3.71
N GLU A 639 -24.66 37.78 4.35
CA GLU A 639 -24.17 38.65 5.42
C GLU A 639 -22.89 39.36 4.97
N SER A 640 -22.86 40.70 5.06
CA SER A 640 -21.65 41.46 4.77
C SER A 640 -20.50 40.95 5.63
N ASP A 641 -19.30 40.82 5.04
CA ASP A 641 -18.07 40.31 5.65
C ASP A 641 -18.03 38.81 5.97
N LYS A 642 -19.16 38.10 5.94
CA LYS A 642 -19.19 36.65 6.15
C LYS A 642 -19.43 35.84 4.87
N GLY A 643 -20.29 36.34 3.98
CA GLY A 643 -20.67 35.70 2.73
C GLY A 643 -22.08 35.10 2.73
N PHE A 644 -22.29 34.07 1.92
CA PHE A 644 -23.59 33.43 1.70
C PHE A 644 -23.79 32.21 2.58
N THR A 645 -25.05 31.94 2.94
CA THR A 645 -25.45 30.68 3.56
C THR A 645 -26.54 30.03 2.72
N LEU A 646 -26.56 28.69 2.69
CA LEU A 646 -27.53 27.87 1.98
C LEU A 646 -28.28 26.99 2.96
N LYS A 647 -29.55 27.28 3.23
CA LYS A 647 -30.42 26.50 4.09
C LYS A 647 -31.43 25.73 3.26
N ASN A 648 -31.46 24.44 3.39
CA ASN A 648 -32.38 23.57 2.66
C ASN A 648 -33.79 23.62 3.27
N MET A 649 -34.80 23.78 2.46
CA MET A 649 -36.17 23.93 2.95
C MET A 649 -36.81 22.65 3.47
N TYR A 650 -36.35 21.48 3.03
CA TYR A 650 -36.83 20.20 3.54
C TYR A 650 -36.18 19.84 4.89
N THR A 651 -34.83 19.91 4.96
CA THR A 651 -34.11 19.54 6.19
C THR A 651 -34.19 20.64 7.26
N GLY A 652 -34.45 21.88 6.86
CA GLY A 652 -34.36 23.06 7.72
C GLY A 652 -32.96 23.41 8.18
N LYS A 653 -31.93 22.77 7.59
CA LYS A 653 -30.50 22.83 7.97
C LYS A 653 -29.66 23.42 6.87
N TYR A 654 -28.45 23.87 7.24
CA TYR A 654 -27.50 24.48 6.32
C TYR A 654 -26.64 23.44 5.61
N LEU A 655 -26.31 23.75 4.34
CA LEU A 655 -25.28 23.06 3.59
C LEU A 655 -23.93 23.24 4.28
N ARG A 656 -23.24 22.13 4.53
CA ARG A 656 -21.96 22.15 5.19
C ARG A 656 -20.83 21.65 4.27
N ASP A 657 -19.64 21.60 4.82
CA ASP A 657 -18.38 21.29 4.19
C ASP A 657 -18.19 19.82 3.73
N ASN A 658 -19.18 18.98 3.91
CA ASN A 658 -19.19 17.58 3.45
C ASN A 658 -20.26 17.29 2.37
N ALA A 659 -20.76 18.33 1.69
CA ALA A 659 -21.79 18.24 0.67
C ALA A 659 -23.16 17.72 1.18
N SER A 660 -23.46 17.85 2.46
CA SER A 660 -24.75 17.50 3.05
C SER A 660 -25.44 18.69 3.70
N ALA A 661 -26.80 18.71 3.69
CA ALA A 661 -27.60 19.75 4.31
C ALA A 661 -28.00 19.33 5.73
N ASN A 662 -27.04 19.26 6.66
CA ASN A 662 -27.27 18.78 8.02
C ASN A 662 -26.69 19.64 9.15
N SER A 663 -26.13 20.82 8.86
CA SER A 663 -25.66 21.75 9.91
C SER A 663 -26.77 22.52 10.57
N GLU A 664 -26.81 22.53 11.90
CA GLU A 664 -27.73 23.37 12.68
C GLU A 664 -27.33 24.85 12.68
N ALA A 665 -26.02 25.13 12.54
CA ALA A 665 -25.48 26.48 12.49
C ALA A 665 -25.20 26.91 11.04
N PRO A 666 -25.32 28.23 10.73
CA PRO A 666 -24.90 28.75 9.43
C PRO A 666 -23.48 28.40 9.07
N VAL A 667 -23.26 27.94 7.83
CA VAL A 667 -21.96 27.73 7.22
C VAL A 667 -21.80 28.72 6.10
N TYR A 668 -20.75 29.54 6.16
CA TYR A 668 -20.54 30.65 5.23
C TYR A 668 -19.71 30.25 4.02
N MET A 669 -20.19 30.62 2.83
CA MET A 669 -19.62 30.34 1.52
C MET A 669 -19.32 31.64 0.79
N ASP A 670 -18.31 31.60 -0.09
CA ASP A 670 -18.17 32.61 -1.13
C ASP A 670 -18.84 32.14 -2.43
N PHE A 671 -19.66 32.99 -3.01
CA PHE A 671 -20.18 32.80 -4.35
C PHE A 671 -19.31 33.60 -5.31
N LEU A 672 -18.67 32.89 -6.25
CA LEU A 672 -17.68 33.44 -7.15
C LEU A 672 -18.25 33.52 -8.58
N LYS A 673 -18.33 34.72 -9.15
CA LYS A 673 -18.75 34.92 -10.54
C LYS A 673 -17.57 35.16 -11.48
N VAL A 674 -17.69 34.79 -12.75
CA VAL A 674 -16.73 35.12 -13.78
C VAL A 674 -16.88 36.59 -14.13
N GLY A 675 -15.83 37.37 -13.97
CA GLY A 675 -15.80 38.82 -14.30
C GLY A 675 -15.85 39.07 -15.80
N GLY A 676 -17.01 39.59 -16.31
CA GLY A 676 -17.18 40.09 -17.67
C GLY A 676 -17.26 39.03 -18.78
N THR A 677 -18.17 39.21 -19.72
CA THR A 677 -18.53 38.41 -20.89
C THR A 677 -17.36 37.69 -21.60
N ALA A 678 -16.80 36.64 -20.94
CA ALA A 678 -16.03 35.63 -21.61
C ALA A 678 -16.73 34.30 -21.29
N GLY A 679 -17.40 33.75 -22.28
CA GLY A 679 -17.82 32.37 -22.23
C GLY A 679 -16.65 31.52 -21.73
N ILE A 680 -16.94 30.42 -21.05
CA ILE A 680 -15.97 29.45 -20.54
C ILE A 680 -15.15 28.96 -21.73
N ASN A 681 -14.19 29.73 -22.14
CA ASN A 681 -13.03 29.23 -22.85
C ASN A 681 -12.18 28.64 -21.75
N ALA A 682 -12.00 27.31 -21.82
CA ALA A 682 -11.00 26.60 -21.04
C ALA A 682 -9.82 27.53 -20.79
N VAL A 683 -9.43 27.69 -19.52
CA VAL A 683 -8.23 28.44 -19.17
C VAL A 683 -7.14 27.90 -20.06
N GLN A 684 -6.92 28.58 -21.17
CA GLN A 684 -5.75 28.37 -21.99
C GLN A 684 -4.63 28.91 -21.08
N ARG A 685 -4.02 28.00 -20.29
CA ARG A 685 -2.64 28.26 -19.89
C ARG A 685 -1.97 28.64 -21.20
N ASP A 686 -1.30 29.77 -21.22
CA ASP A 686 -0.24 30.05 -22.20
C ASP A 686 0.75 28.89 -22.06
N VAL A 687 0.39 27.75 -22.64
CA VAL A 687 1.34 26.72 -22.97
C VAL A 687 2.16 27.38 -24.02
N ASP A 688 3.34 27.83 -23.64
CA ASP A 688 4.35 28.26 -24.58
C ASP A 688 4.40 27.21 -25.69
N SER A 689 3.69 27.47 -26.77
CA SER A 689 3.44 26.52 -27.86
C SER A 689 4.73 26.01 -28.49
N ASP A 690 5.83 26.65 -28.15
CA ASP A 690 7.18 26.34 -28.58
C ASP A 690 7.98 25.54 -27.55
N ALA A 691 7.48 25.33 -26.36
CA ALA A 691 8.17 24.60 -25.30
C ALA A 691 8.03 23.07 -25.42
N VAL A 692 9.12 22.38 -25.10
CA VAL A 692 9.20 20.93 -25.00
C VAL A 692 9.39 20.56 -23.53
N TYR A 693 8.53 19.68 -23.01
CA TYR A 693 8.54 19.22 -21.62
C TYR A 693 8.82 17.73 -21.52
N THR A 694 9.40 17.30 -20.41
CA THR A 694 9.42 15.88 -20.01
C THR A 694 8.00 15.40 -19.66
N LEU A 695 7.82 14.11 -19.49
CA LEU A 695 6.56 13.54 -18.97
C LEU A 695 6.21 14.07 -17.56
N GLN A 696 7.22 14.48 -16.79
CA GLN A 696 7.08 15.09 -15.46
C GLN A 696 6.76 16.59 -15.50
N GLY A 697 6.55 17.16 -16.69
CA GLY A 697 6.19 18.57 -16.85
C GLY A 697 7.36 19.56 -16.80
N GLN A 698 8.61 19.10 -16.74
CA GLN A 698 9.80 19.96 -16.75
C GLN A 698 10.09 20.46 -18.17
N LYS A 699 10.19 21.78 -18.37
CA LYS A 699 10.61 22.35 -19.65
C LYS A 699 12.10 22.04 -19.90
N VAL A 700 12.40 21.33 -20.99
CA VAL A 700 13.77 20.89 -21.34
C VAL A 700 14.31 21.53 -22.60
N ALA A 701 13.46 22.07 -23.44
CA ALA A 701 13.87 22.72 -24.70
C ALA A 701 12.76 23.60 -25.28
N THR A 702 13.07 24.26 -26.41
CA THR A 702 12.08 24.82 -27.34
C THR A 702 11.99 23.92 -28.58
N ARG A 703 10.93 24.08 -29.39
CA ARG A 703 10.77 23.33 -30.65
C ARG A 703 11.95 23.48 -31.61
N SER A 704 12.56 24.65 -31.66
CA SER A 704 13.77 24.90 -32.47
C SER A 704 14.97 24.03 -32.00
N GLN A 705 15.01 23.66 -30.74
CA GLN A 705 16.05 22.83 -30.13
C GLN A 705 15.69 21.31 -30.14
N TRP A 706 14.55 20.93 -30.73
CA TRP A 706 14.06 19.54 -30.77
C TRP A 706 15.15 18.54 -31.20
N ASN A 707 15.90 18.87 -32.24
CA ASN A 707 16.91 17.97 -32.78
C ASN A 707 18.11 17.73 -31.87
N ALA A 708 18.33 18.57 -30.88
CA ALA A 708 19.40 18.43 -29.88
C ALA A 708 19.01 17.55 -28.67
N LEU A 709 17.73 17.26 -28.47
CA LEU A 709 17.28 16.42 -27.37
C LEU A 709 17.66 14.95 -27.59
N PRO A 710 17.90 14.17 -26.51
CA PRO A 710 18.07 12.72 -26.59
C PRO A 710 16.80 12.02 -27.11
N ARG A 711 16.93 10.76 -27.55
CA ARG A 711 15.73 9.95 -27.84
C ARG A 711 14.92 9.74 -26.57
N GLY A 712 13.62 9.95 -26.64
CA GLY A 712 12.75 9.89 -25.48
C GLY A 712 11.32 10.30 -25.79
N ILE A 713 10.50 10.33 -24.75
CA ILE A 713 9.10 10.77 -24.86
C ILE A 713 8.98 12.15 -24.22
N TYR A 714 8.38 13.08 -24.96
CA TYR A 714 8.24 14.48 -24.58
C TYR A 714 6.80 14.97 -24.77
N ILE A 715 6.45 16.06 -24.11
CA ILE A 715 5.20 16.79 -24.32
C ILE A 715 5.51 18.04 -25.14
N VAL A 716 4.90 18.16 -26.30
CA VAL A 716 5.05 19.32 -27.20
C VAL A 716 3.65 19.81 -27.56
N SER A 717 3.35 21.07 -27.26
CA SER A 717 2.01 21.65 -27.45
C SER A 717 0.89 20.79 -26.83
N GLY A 718 1.13 20.26 -25.62
CA GLY A 718 0.16 19.42 -24.91
C GLY A 718 -0.01 18.01 -25.45
N LYS A 719 0.77 17.59 -26.45
CA LYS A 719 0.70 16.25 -27.06
C LYS A 719 1.97 15.45 -26.73
N LYS A 720 1.80 14.18 -26.45
CA LYS A 720 2.91 13.23 -26.27
C LYS A 720 3.56 12.94 -27.62
N VAL A 721 4.86 13.19 -27.73
CA VAL A 721 5.66 13.01 -28.95
C VAL A 721 6.88 12.14 -28.63
N ILE A 722 7.14 11.16 -29.47
CA ILE A 722 8.33 10.29 -29.36
C ILE A 722 9.41 10.86 -30.30
N LYS A 723 10.62 11.06 -29.75
CA LYS A 723 11.77 11.43 -30.55
C LYS A 723 12.68 10.24 -30.82
#